data_2689f23de4ecef23d0f610e753d7db7a
#
_entry.id   2689f23de4ecef23d0f610e753d7db7a
#
_cell.length_a   1.000
_cell.length_b   1.000
_cell.length_c   1.000
_cell.angle_alpha   90.00
_cell.angle_beta   90.00
_cell.angle_gamma   90.00
#
_symmetry.space_group_name_H-M   'P 1'
#
loop_
_entity.id
_entity.type
_entity.pdbx_description
1 polymer ?
#
loop_
_entity_poly.entity_id
_entity_poly.type
_entity_poly.pdbx_seq_one_letter_code
_entity_poly.pdbx_strand_id
1 'polypeptide(L)'
;MLLDAYALIFRAYYGLIRSPRINSKGENTSAVFGFVNTLEELLRTEQPDYLAVAFDPPGGTFRHEAFADYKAQREETPAGIKWAVPVIKEILEAYGIVTCEVKGFEADDVIGTLALQGQAAGLEVMMVTPDKDYAQLVRPGITMCRPSSGKSGLEKLDVEAVCQKYELAHPTQVIDMLALMGDAADNIPGCPGVGPKTAVKLLAEFGSVEELIEKVDQLKGSLRQKVSDHVEDIRNSKFLATIVTDVPVELDLEAMKRREPNKEKLKALFEACEFRTFIQRFLGEAAGSRPKSTEGPDLFANEATEQSAESGNLSTISPQPTYESLQDIDHQYVLIGNLNDAKELCRNLLTFYVVSFDTETTNIEAMSAELVGMSFAIEGNHAWYVAVPADADEAQQYVDAFRPFFENEAQIKVGQNLKYDLTVLSHYGVEVKGELFDTMLAHYVVEPEQRHNMDYLAETLLHYRTIHIEELIGTGRNQKNMRDLPPAEICDYACEDADVTLRLYPLLREKMVESDVTSVFSQIEMPLLPVLARMEQNGVRLDTETLRQTGDDFRARLHALEGEVYTLAGHEFTITSPKQVGAVLFEELKISDKARKTKTGQYSTSEEVLESLREKHPIVEKILAHRALKKLLSTYVDALPKLINARTGRVHTSFNQAVTATGRLSSSNPNLQNIPVRGEDGREIRKAFVPDDGCTFFSADYSQIELRIMAHLSGDEHMIADFNAGHDIHAATAARIFHKPIEEVSRDERRKAKTANFGIIYGISAFGLSERLSIPRGEAKELIDSYFETYPKVKEYMNACIDRAKERGYILTEFKRRRYLPDINSRNATVRGYAERNAVNAPIQGTAADIIKVAMVAIDRRLREEQLQTKMILQVHDELNFSVPQRELDTVRHLVVEEMERAFSMRVPLLAECGDGANWLEAH
;
A
#
# COMPACT_ATOMS: atom_id res chain seq x y z
N MET A 1 11.93 22.94 25.43
CA MET A 1 11.39 21.64 24.95
C MET A 1 12.53 20.64 24.85
N LEU A 2 12.37 19.43 25.36
CA LEU A 2 13.38 18.36 25.35
C LEU A 2 12.80 17.13 24.66
N LEU A 3 13.47 16.61 23.64
CA LEU A 3 13.02 15.48 22.82
C LEU A 3 13.89 14.24 23.10
N ASP A 4 13.24 13.10 23.27
CA ASP A 4 13.88 11.79 23.32
C ASP A 4 14.04 11.25 21.87
N ALA A 5 15.29 11.24 21.39
CA ALA A 5 15.58 10.91 20.01
C ALA A 5 15.19 9.47 19.65
N TYR A 6 15.70 8.49 20.43
CA TYR A 6 15.49 7.08 20.08
C TYR A 6 14.03 6.67 20.19
N ALA A 7 13.31 7.12 21.22
CA ALA A 7 11.89 6.83 21.37
C ALA A 7 11.06 7.36 20.17
N LEU A 8 11.40 8.55 19.65
CA LEU A 8 10.75 9.11 18.46
C LEU A 8 11.19 8.42 17.17
N ILE A 9 12.47 8.07 17.02
CA ILE A 9 13.03 7.35 15.86
C ILE A 9 12.42 5.95 15.74
N PHE A 10 12.40 5.19 16.83
CA PHE A 10 11.77 3.87 16.85
C PHE A 10 10.28 3.95 16.53
N ARG A 11 9.58 4.92 17.10
CA ARG A 11 8.17 5.15 16.81
C ARG A 11 7.94 5.46 15.33
N ALA A 12 8.77 6.29 14.73
CA ALA A 12 8.71 6.65 13.32
C ALA A 12 8.96 5.42 12.42
N TYR A 13 10.02 4.67 12.69
CA TYR A 13 10.39 3.47 11.95
C TYR A 13 9.29 2.40 11.98
N TYR A 14 8.82 2.03 13.18
CA TYR A 14 7.77 1.02 13.32
C TYR A 14 6.39 1.52 12.91
N GLY A 15 6.17 2.83 12.91
CA GLY A 15 4.94 3.44 12.40
C GLY A 15 4.77 3.26 10.89
N LEU A 16 5.87 3.21 10.16
CA LEU A 16 5.92 3.03 8.70
C LEU A 16 6.37 1.62 8.28
N ILE A 17 6.47 0.68 9.20
CA ILE A 17 7.00 -0.67 8.92
C ILE A 17 6.20 -1.46 7.88
N ARG A 18 4.91 -1.15 7.71
CA ARG A 18 4.03 -1.78 6.71
C ARG A 18 4.11 -1.12 5.33
N SER A 19 4.67 0.08 5.26
CA SER A 19 4.85 0.88 4.06
C SER A 19 6.12 1.70 4.25
N PRO A 20 7.30 1.04 4.23
CA PRO A 20 8.57 1.72 4.46
C PRO A 20 8.89 2.66 3.29
N ARG A 21 9.52 3.79 3.61
CA ARG A 21 10.06 4.71 2.62
C ARG A 21 11.49 4.32 2.32
N ILE A 22 11.71 3.90 1.10
CA ILE A 22 13.04 3.52 0.62
C ILE A 22 13.44 4.55 -0.44
N ASN A 23 14.65 5.09 -0.33
CA ASN A 23 15.17 5.96 -1.38
C ASN A 23 15.77 5.14 -2.54
N SER A 24 16.14 5.78 -3.63
CA SER A 24 16.73 5.14 -4.82
C SER A 24 18.02 4.37 -4.57
N LYS A 25 18.67 4.61 -3.42
CA LYS A 25 19.89 3.89 -2.98
C LYS A 25 19.57 2.63 -2.16
N GLY A 26 18.29 2.28 -2.00
CA GLY A 26 17.86 1.16 -1.17
C GLY A 26 17.88 1.45 0.34
N GLU A 27 18.06 2.68 0.77
CA GLU A 27 18.13 3.05 2.18
C GLU A 27 16.74 3.31 2.75
N ASN A 28 16.42 2.70 3.90
CA ASN A 28 15.14 2.90 4.55
C ASN A 28 15.10 4.27 5.27
N THR A 29 14.47 5.25 4.64
CA THR A 29 14.35 6.63 5.13
C THR A 29 13.15 6.86 6.05
N SER A 30 12.36 5.81 6.36
CA SER A 30 11.13 5.90 7.16
C SER A 30 11.32 6.56 8.52
N ALA A 31 12.42 6.19 9.21
CA ALA A 31 12.75 6.74 10.53
C ALA A 31 13.07 8.23 10.45
N VAL A 32 13.84 8.65 9.45
CA VAL A 32 14.19 10.05 9.20
C VAL A 32 12.93 10.85 8.86
N PHE A 33 12.12 10.34 7.91
CA PHE A 33 10.88 10.99 7.50
C PHE A 33 9.92 11.23 8.67
N GLY A 34 9.65 10.19 9.46
CA GLY A 34 8.71 10.29 10.56
C GLY A 34 9.25 11.16 11.71
N PHE A 35 10.55 11.13 11.97
CA PHE A 35 11.20 12.01 12.96
C PHE A 35 11.12 13.47 12.53
N VAL A 36 11.52 13.80 11.29
CA VAL A 36 11.46 15.16 10.75
C VAL A 36 10.03 15.68 10.70
N ASN A 37 9.07 14.85 10.28
CA ASN A 37 7.66 15.25 10.27
C ASN A 37 7.15 15.59 11.69
N THR A 38 7.57 14.82 12.70
CA THR A 38 7.23 15.10 14.10
C THR A 38 7.91 16.39 14.59
N LEU A 39 9.19 16.57 14.26
CA LEU A 39 9.95 17.77 14.62
C LEU A 39 9.32 19.02 14.00
N GLU A 40 8.99 18.99 12.71
CA GLU A 40 8.33 20.09 12.01
C GLU A 40 6.97 20.45 12.61
N GLU A 41 6.17 19.42 12.98
CA GLU A 41 4.90 19.64 13.65
C GLU A 41 5.11 20.34 14.99
N LEU A 42 6.07 19.89 15.79
CA LEU A 42 6.41 20.49 17.08
C LEU A 42 6.88 21.94 16.94
N LEU A 43 7.78 22.20 16.00
CA LEU A 43 8.28 23.56 15.73
C LEU A 43 7.15 24.53 15.32
N ARG A 44 6.16 24.03 14.57
CA ARG A 44 5.03 24.82 14.08
C ARG A 44 3.94 25.04 15.12
N THR A 45 3.61 24.00 15.92
CA THR A 45 2.47 24.05 16.86
C THR A 45 2.84 24.58 18.23
N GLU A 46 3.99 24.17 18.76
CA GLU A 46 4.42 24.52 20.12
C GLU A 46 5.36 25.71 20.18
N GLN A 47 6.03 26.04 19.10
CA GLN A 47 6.94 27.19 18.93
C GLN A 47 7.88 27.41 20.13
N PRO A 48 8.69 26.39 20.53
CA PRO A 48 9.53 26.49 21.71
C PRO A 48 10.63 27.56 21.55
N ASP A 49 10.90 28.32 22.61
CA ASP A 49 12.01 29.28 22.65
C ASP A 49 13.37 28.54 22.67
N TYR A 50 13.42 27.42 23.39
CA TYR A 50 14.61 26.58 23.57
C TYR A 50 14.29 25.12 23.24
N LEU A 51 15.23 24.47 22.55
CA LEU A 51 15.03 23.09 22.08
C LEU A 51 16.33 22.29 22.14
N ALA A 52 16.26 21.08 22.72
CA ALA A 52 17.35 20.12 22.68
C ALA A 52 16.82 18.71 22.41
N VAL A 53 17.64 17.87 21.80
CA VAL A 53 17.34 16.47 21.51
C VAL A 53 18.41 15.59 22.18
N ALA A 54 17.98 14.69 23.07
CA ALA A 54 18.87 13.77 23.75
C ALA A 54 18.94 12.43 23.03
N PHE A 55 20.14 11.89 22.92
CA PHE A 55 20.46 10.57 22.34
C PHE A 55 21.11 9.68 23.38
N ASP A 56 20.78 8.38 23.34
CA ASP A 56 21.53 7.38 24.09
C ASP A 56 22.95 7.25 23.53
N PRO A 57 24.00 7.23 24.37
CA PRO A 57 25.37 7.03 23.92
C PRO A 57 25.60 5.58 23.45
N PRO A 58 26.54 5.34 22.53
CA PRO A 58 26.97 3.99 22.20
C PRO A 58 27.67 3.32 23.39
N GLY A 59 27.26 2.08 23.71
CA GLY A 59 27.83 1.30 24.80
C GLY A 59 26.89 1.10 26.00
N GLY A 60 27.42 0.50 27.07
CA GLY A 60 26.66 0.26 28.30
C GLY A 60 26.52 1.51 29.15
N THR A 61 25.48 1.55 29.99
CA THR A 61 25.22 2.57 31.00
C THR A 61 25.42 2.01 32.41
N PHE A 62 25.41 2.86 33.43
CA PHE A 62 25.54 2.42 34.82
C PHE A 62 24.50 1.34 35.21
N ARG A 63 23.33 1.30 34.54
CA ARG A 63 22.31 0.26 34.77
C ARG A 63 22.78 -1.11 34.27
N HIS A 64 23.49 -1.16 33.12
CA HIS A 64 24.11 -2.40 32.63
C HIS A 64 25.26 -2.90 33.52
N GLU A 65 25.99 -1.99 34.17
CA GLU A 65 27.03 -2.34 35.13
C GLU A 65 26.43 -2.92 36.41
N ALA A 66 25.30 -2.36 36.85
CA ALA A 66 24.60 -2.80 38.07
C ALA A 66 23.81 -4.12 37.84
N PHE A 67 23.25 -4.34 36.67
CA PHE A 67 22.43 -5.50 36.34
C PHE A 67 22.70 -5.96 34.90
N ALA A 68 23.46 -7.04 34.75
CA ALA A 68 23.97 -7.52 33.46
C ALA A 68 22.85 -7.93 32.50
N ASP A 69 21.68 -8.32 33.01
CA ASP A 69 20.53 -8.71 32.22
C ASP A 69 19.63 -7.52 31.83
N TYR A 70 19.96 -6.28 32.22
CA TYR A 70 19.22 -5.08 31.84
C TYR A 70 19.20 -4.92 30.32
N LYS A 71 18.00 -4.81 29.74
CA LYS A 71 17.77 -4.72 28.29
C LYS A 71 18.38 -5.87 27.46
N ALA A 72 18.82 -6.97 28.08
CA ALA A 72 19.46 -8.10 27.37
C ALA A 72 18.53 -8.80 26.36
N GLN A 73 17.22 -8.64 26.49
CA GLN A 73 16.22 -9.21 25.58
C GLN A 73 15.87 -8.26 24.42
N ARG A 74 16.41 -7.03 24.41
CA ARG A 74 16.20 -6.09 23.29
C ARG A 74 16.87 -6.65 22.03
N GLU A 75 16.11 -6.67 20.94
CA GLU A 75 16.64 -7.01 19.63
C GLU A 75 17.72 -6.01 19.20
N GLU A 76 18.64 -6.47 18.36
CA GLU A 76 19.62 -5.56 17.74
C GLU A 76 18.90 -4.45 16.98
N THR A 77 19.40 -3.22 17.13
CA THR A 77 18.82 -2.04 16.46
C THR A 77 18.76 -2.29 14.94
N PRO A 78 17.56 -2.17 14.31
CA PRO A 78 17.41 -2.36 12.87
C PRO A 78 18.40 -1.54 12.04
N ALA A 79 18.84 -2.10 10.90
CA ALA A 79 19.79 -1.43 10.01
C ALA A 79 19.31 -0.05 9.57
N GLY A 80 18.01 0.08 9.26
CA GLY A 80 17.41 1.36 8.90
C GLY A 80 17.43 2.41 10.00
N ILE A 81 17.38 2.02 11.28
CA ILE A 81 17.56 2.96 12.40
C ILE A 81 19.04 3.31 12.57
N LYS A 82 19.95 2.33 12.46
CA LYS A 82 21.41 2.58 12.50
C LYS A 82 21.82 3.58 11.44
N TRP A 83 21.27 3.49 10.24
CA TRP A 83 21.47 4.43 9.14
C TRP A 83 20.85 5.80 9.43
N ALA A 84 19.63 5.83 9.98
CA ALA A 84 18.88 7.07 10.20
C ALA A 84 19.48 7.98 11.28
N VAL A 85 20.09 7.43 12.33
CA VAL A 85 20.60 8.21 13.48
C VAL A 85 21.64 9.27 13.06
N PRO A 86 22.71 8.98 12.30
CA PRO A 86 23.65 10.00 11.84
C PRO A 86 22.98 11.04 10.95
N VAL A 87 22.09 10.65 10.04
CA VAL A 87 21.35 11.56 9.16
C VAL A 87 20.46 12.51 9.97
N ILE A 88 19.76 12.00 10.98
CA ILE A 88 18.94 12.83 11.88
C ILE A 88 19.81 13.82 12.66
N LYS A 89 21.01 13.43 13.13
CA LYS A 89 21.94 14.34 13.81
C LYS A 89 22.39 15.47 12.88
N GLU A 90 22.69 15.18 11.62
CA GLU A 90 23.03 16.20 10.62
C GLU A 90 21.85 17.14 10.30
N ILE A 91 20.65 16.61 10.22
CA ILE A 91 19.42 17.40 10.05
C ILE A 91 19.22 18.33 11.26
N LEU A 92 19.36 17.84 12.49
CA LEU A 92 19.25 18.66 13.71
C LEU A 92 20.29 19.77 13.74
N GLU A 93 21.54 19.46 13.35
CA GLU A 93 22.60 20.48 13.20
C GLU A 93 22.19 21.55 12.17
N ALA A 94 21.62 21.14 11.03
CA ALA A 94 21.17 22.08 10.00
C ALA A 94 19.97 22.93 10.47
N TYR A 95 19.13 22.43 11.38
CA TYR A 95 18.12 23.21 12.08
C TYR A 95 18.69 24.14 13.17
N GLY A 96 19.96 24.02 13.50
CA GLY A 96 20.57 24.71 14.63
C GLY A 96 20.09 24.20 15.98
N ILE A 97 19.63 22.93 16.05
CA ILE A 97 19.13 22.29 17.29
C ILE A 97 20.27 21.51 17.94
N VAL A 98 20.49 21.77 19.23
CA VAL A 98 21.55 21.10 19.98
C VAL A 98 21.19 19.65 20.28
N THR A 99 22.15 18.76 20.14
CA THR A 99 22.04 17.35 20.54
C THR A 99 22.81 17.10 21.83
N CYS A 100 22.21 16.39 22.78
CA CYS A 100 22.81 16.02 24.05
C CYS A 100 23.05 14.52 24.11
N GLU A 101 24.28 14.11 24.47
CA GLU A 101 24.64 12.71 24.63
C GLU A 101 25.74 12.62 25.71
N VAL A 102 25.48 11.89 26.79
CA VAL A 102 26.40 11.78 27.93
C VAL A 102 26.78 10.33 28.14
N LYS A 103 28.05 10.01 28.05
CA LYS A 103 28.57 8.65 28.18
C LYS A 103 28.23 8.08 29.56
N GLY A 104 27.64 6.86 29.58
CA GLY A 104 27.31 6.17 30.83
C GLY A 104 25.88 6.43 31.33
N PHE A 105 25.16 7.39 30.75
CA PHE A 105 23.78 7.74 31.09
C PHE A 105 22.86 7.58 29.89
N GLU A 106 21.61 7.29 30.12
CA GLU A 106 20.60 7.16 29.07
C GLU A 106 19.97 8.54 28.73
N ALA A 107 19.30 8.66 27.59
CA ALA A 107 18.68 9.92 27.18
C ALA A 107 17.64 10.42 28.19
N ASP A 108 16.95 9.51 28.87
CA ASP A 108 15.95 9.82 29.89
C ASP A 108 16.60 10.50 31.12
N ASP A 109 17.80 10.05 31.55
CA ASP A 109 18.56 10.65 32.64
C ASP A 109 19.01 12.08 32.26
N VAL A 110 19.50 12.26 31.03
CA VAL A 110 19.89 13.57 30.50
C VAL A 110 18.69 14.52 30.46
N ILE A 111 17.56 14.07 29.91
CA ILE A 111 16.33 14.87 29.83
C ILE A 111 15.82 15.19 31.24
N GLY A 112 15.81 14.21 32.15
CA GLY A 112 15.37 14.41 33.53
C GLY A 112 16.19 15.48 34.22
N THR A 113 17.51 15.46 34.08
CA THR A 113 18.43 16.45 34.64
C THR A 113 18.19 17.85 34.07
N LEU A 114 18.14 17.96 32.73
CA LEU A 114 17.89 19.24 32.05
C LEU A 114 16.50 19.79 32.33
N ALA A 115 15.48 18.92 32.51
CA ALA A 115 14.14 19.35 32.86
C ALA A 115 14.08 20.01 34.25
N LEU A 116 14.79 19.44 35.24
CA LEU A 116 14.86 20.03 36.56
C LEU A 116 15.65 21.33 36.56
N GLN A 117 16.76 21.40 35.84
CA GLN A 117 17.54 22.64 35.69
C GLN A 117 16.73 23.74 35.01
N GLY A 118 15.95 23.39 33.96
CA GLY A 118 15.05 24.31 33.28
C GLY A 118 13.96 24.85 34.21
N GLN A 119 13.31 23.96 34.96
CA GLN A 119 12.34 24.37 35.97
C GLN A 119 12.95 25.31 37.04
N ALA A 120 14.13 24.98 37.54
CA ALA A 120 14.83 25.82 38.51
C ALA A 120 15.23 27.19 37.94
N ALA A 121 15.46 27.27 36.61
CA ALA A 121 15.67 28.51 35.85
C ALA A 121 14.38 29.30 35.56
N GLY A 122 13.21 28.80 36.03
CA GLY A 122 11.93 29.46 35.82
C GLY A 122 11.27 29.22 34.47
N LEU A 123 11.69 28.16 33.74
CA LEU A 123 11.13 27.80 32.44
C LEU A 123 9.99 26.78 32.60
N GLU A 124 9.00 26.85 31.70
CA GLU A 124 8.04 25.79 31.48
C GLU A 124 8.69 24.71 30.59
N VAL A 125 8.82 23.48 31.08
CA VAL A 125 9.52 22.41 30.43
C VAL A 125 8.55 21.39 29.83
N MET A 126 8.71 21.09 28.56
CA MET A 126 7.99 20.04 27.83
C MET A 126 8.96 18.91 27.45
N MET A 127 8.72 17.71 27.98
CA MET A 127 9.45 16.49 27.64
C MET A 127 8.67 15.72 26.57
N VAL A 128 9.19 15.62 25.36
CA VAL A 128 8.50 14.97 24.23
C VAL A 128 9.02 13.55 24.03
N THR A 129 8.25 12.58 24.50
CA THR A 129 8.58 11.15 24.41
C THR A 129 7.31 10.29 24.47
N PRO A 130 7.23 9.16 23.76
CA PRO A 130 6.18 8.15 23.97
C PRO A 130 6.41 7.26 25.19
N ASP A 131 7.60 7.31 25.83
CA ASP A 131 7.97 6.44 26.94
C ASP A 131 7.24 6.84 28.22
N LYS A 132 6.61 5.84 28.86
CA LYS A 132 5.81 6.02 30.08
C LYS A 132 6.64 6.39 31.33
N ASP A 133 7.93 6.03 31.32
CA ASP A 133 8.79 6.15 32.48
C ASP A 133 9.08 7.62 32.85
N TYR A 134 9.03 8.51 31.85
CA TYR A 134 9.11 9.96 32.06
C TYR A 134 7.97 10.56 32.90
N ALA A 135 6.87 9.83 33.09
CA ALA A 135 5.76 10.30 33.93
C ALA A 135 6.19 10.53 35.38
N GLN A 136 7.25 9.86 35.86
CA GLN A 136 7.82 10.06 37.20
C GLN A 136 8.40 11.46 37.41
N LEU A 137 8.79 12.16 36.33
CA LEU A 137 9.42 13.49 36.37
C LEU A 137 8.38 14.63 36.36
N VAL A 138 7.10 14.31 36.08
CA VAL A 138 6.05 15.32 35.90
C VAL A 138 5.74 15.99 37.24
N ARG A 139 5.80 17.33 37.26
CA ARG A 139 5.53 18.20 38.38
C ARG A 139 5.13 19.60 37.91
N PRO A 140 4.66 20.53 38.77
CA PRO A 140 4.40 21.89 38.34
C PRO A 140 5.57 22.51 37.60
N GLY A 141 5.36 22.98 36.35
CA GLY A 141 6.38 23.51 35.46
C GLY A 141 7.12 22.45 34.58
N ILE A 142 6.83 21.13 34.77
CA ILE A 142 7.35 20.06 33.89
C ILE A 142 6.18 19.19 33.41
N THR A 143 5.95 19.18 32.10
CA THR A 143 4.88 18.42 31.44
C THR A 143 5.46 17.35 30.51
N MET A 144 4.93 16.14 30.60
CA MET A 144 5.22 15.10 29.62
C MET A 144 4.30 15.24 28.42
N CYS A 145 4.86 15.21 27.21
CA CYS A 145 4.15 15.35 25.95
C CYS A 145 4.34 14.11 25.09
N ARG A 146 3.24 13.44 24.77
CA ARG A 146 3.28 12.24 23.91
C ARG A 146 2.76 12.57 22.52
N PRO A 147 3.54 12.30 21.44
CA PRO A 147 3.03 12.48 20.10
C PRO A 147 1.78 11.61 19.88
N SER A 148 0.67 12.23 19.49
CA SER A 148 -0.59 11.51 19.28
C SER A 148 -0.50 10.64 18.02
N SER A 149 -1.19 9.49 18.00
CA SER A 149 -1.28 8.64 16.83
C SER A 149 -2.57 8.95 16.07
N GLY A 150 -2.47 9.57 14.89
CA GLY A 150 -3.60 9.77 13.97
C GLY A 150 -4.34 11.11 14.01
N LYS A 151 -3.91 12.06 14.85
CA LYS A 151 -4.25 13.49 14.78
C LYS A 151 -2.98 14.29 14.96
N SER A 152 -2.85 15.40 14.27
CA SER A 152 -1.82 16.40 14.56
C SER A 152 -1.97 16.88 16.02
N GLY A 153 -0.89 16.80 16.79
CA GLY A 153 -0.83 17.33 18.15
C GLY A 153 -0.23 16.41 19.20
N LEU A 154 0.00 16.96 20.38
CA LEU A 154 0.57 16.32 21.56
C LEU A 154 -0.53 15.99 22.60
N GLU A 155 -0.49 14.79 23.18
CA GLU A 155 -1.15 14.50 24.44
C GLU A 155 -0.28 15.08 25.57
N LYS A 156 -0.73 16.16 26.19
CA LYS A 156 -0.02 16.79 27.31
C LYS A 156 -0.47 16.15 28.63
N LEU A 157 0.48 15.62 29.37
CA LEU A 157 0.27 14.98 30.66
C LEU A 157 0.92 15.83 31.74
N ASP A 158 0.13 16.62 32.42
CA ASP A 158 0.47 17.32 33.66
C ASP A 158 0.27 16.42 34.89
N VAL A 159 0.44 16.95 36.08
CA VAL A 159 0.33 16.20 37.34
C VAL A 159 -1.03 15.51 37.48
N GLU A 160 -2.12 16.21 37.18
CA GLU A 160 -3.48 15.67 37.31
C GLU A 160 -3.73 14.59 36.28
N ALA A 161 -3.33 14.80 35.01
CA ALA A 161 -3.47 13.83 33.94
C ALA A 161 -2.65 12.56 34.18
N VAL A 162 -1.43 12.66 34.71
CA VAL A 162 -0.61 11.51 35.12
C VAL A 162 -1.28 10.73 36.24
N CYS A 163 -1.70 11.40 37.29
CA CYS A 163 -2.38 10.75 38.40
C CYS A 163 -3.67 10.04 37.97
N GLN A 164 -4.48 10.68 37.12
CA GLN A 164 -5.71 10.08 36.59
C GLN A 164 -5.41 8.88 35.68
N LYS A 165 -4.40 9.02 34.79
CA LYS A 165 -4.05 7.99 33.81
C LYS A 165 -3.53 6.70 34.44
N TYR A 166 -2.71 6.82 35.49
CA TYR A 166 -2.09 5.67 36.15
C TYR A 166 -2.80 5.28 37.46
N GLU A 167 -3.87 5.97 37.82
CA GLU A 167 -4.63 5.75 39.06
C GLU A 167 -3.75 5.89 40.35
N LEU A 168 -2.81 6.86 40.34
CA LEU A 168 -1.84 7.11 41.41
C LEU A 168 -2.15 8.42 42.11
N ALA A 169 -1.71 8.55 43.37
CA ALA A 169 -1.89 9.78 44.15
C ALA A 169 -0.88 10.88 43.78
N HIS A 170 0.30 10.50 43.29
CA HIS A 170 1.37 11.41 42.89
C HIS A 170 2.20 10.83 41.70
N PRO A 171 2.69 11.65 40.74
CA PRO A 171 3.48 11.18 39.62
C PRO A 171 4.73 10.36 40.00
N THR A 172 5.42 10.71 41.10
CA THR A 172 6.60 9.96 41.58
C THR A 172 6.30 8.50 41.92
N GLN A 173 5.04 8.13 42.22
CA GLN A 173 4.64 6.74 42.47
C GLN A 173 4.71 5.87 41.21
N VAL A 174 4.94 6.46 40.03
CA VAL A 174 5.21 5.70 38.81
C VAL A 174 6.47 4.84 38.97
N ILE A 175 7.49 5.32 39.66
CA ILE A 175 8.69 4.56 40.03
C ILE A 175 8.31 3.31 40.83
N ASP A 176 7.51 3.47 41.86
CA ASP A 176 7.08 2.38 42.75
C ASP A 176 6.16 1.39 42.02
N MET A 177 5.32 1.90 41.15
CA MET A 177 4.46 1.06 40.30
C MET A 177 5.32 0.17 39.36
N LEU A 178 6.34 0.74 38.71
CA LEU A 178 7.27 0.00 37.85
C LEU A 178 8.12 -0.99 38.64
N ALA A 179 8.57 -0.60 39.85
CA ALA A 179 9.30 -1.47 40.76
C ALA A 179 8.51 -2.74 41.13
N LEU A 180 7.19 -2.59 41.34
CA LEU A 180 6.32 -3.70 41.70
C LEU A 180 5.93 -4.57 40.50
N MET A 181 5.57 -3.95 39.35
CA MET A 181 5.09 -4.72 38.21
C MET A 181 6.19 -5.22 37.28
N GLY A 182 7.40 -4.66 37.38
CA GLY A 182 8.48 -4.86 36.43
C GLY A 182 8.21 -4.25 35.06
N ASP A 183 9.19 -4.37 34.19
CA ASP A 183 9.07 -4.03 32.77
C ASP A 183 9.73 -5.10 31.88
N ALA A 184 8.90 -5.82 31.14
CA ALA A 184 9.37 -6.87 30.24
C ALA A 184 10.17 -6.32 29.04
N ALA A 185 9.96 -5.04 28.63
CA ALA A 185 10.71 -4.42 27.54
C ALA A 185 12.16 -4.14 27.91
N ASP A 186 12.40 -3.81 29.19
CA ASP A 186 13.72 -3.47 29.74
C ASP A 186 14.31 -4.58 30.61
N ASN A 187 13.61 -5.72 30.66
CA ASN A 187 13.97 -6.86 31.49
C ASN A 187 14.09 -6.54 32.98
N ILE A 188 13.20 -5.64 33.46
CA ILE A 188 13.09 -5.30 34.87
C ILE A 188 12.20 -6.34 35.55
N PRO A 189 12.68 -7.07 36.57
CA PRO A 189 12.00 -8.28 37.08
C PRO A 189 10.69 -7.99 37.78
N GLY A 190 10.60 -6.95 38.60
CA GLY A 190 9.42 -6.65 39.45
C GLY A 190 9.13 -7.72 40.47
N CYS A 191 7.90 -7.76 40.98
CA CYS A 191 7.40 -8.82 41.87
C CYS A 191 6.54 -9.80 41.05
N PRO A 192 6.93 -11.09 40.93
CA PRO A 192 6.22 -12.07 40.10
C PRO A 192 4.75 -12.23 40.46
N GLY A 193 3.85 -11.96 39.47
CA GLY A 193 2.40 -12.03 39.65
C GLY A 193 1.75 -10.78 40.26
N VAL A 194 2.51 -9.68 40.34
CA VAL A 194 1.97 -8.35 40.63
C VAL A 194 1.85 -7.60 39.29
N GLY A 195 0.64 -7.39 38.82
CA GLY A 195 0.38 -6.58 37.64
C GLY A 195 -0.07 -5.16 37.97
N PRO A 196 -0.30 -4.29 36.98
CA PRO A 196 -0.62 -2.86 37.17
C PRO A 196 -1.71 -2.61 38.21
N LYS A 197 -2.84 -3.31 38.11
CA LYS A 197 -3.97 -3.16 39.04
C LYS A 197 -3.62 -3.53 40.47
N THR A 198 -2.75 -4.51 40.68
CA THR A 198 -2.31 -4.93 42.00
C THR A 198 -1.31 -3.93 42.55
N ALA A 199 -0.37 -3.44 41.75
CA ALA A 199 0.60 -2.42 42.12
C ALA A 199 -0.10 -1.13 42.58
N VAL A 200 -1.07 -0.63 41.80
CA VAL A 200 -1.86 0.56 42.17
C VAL A 200 -2.61 0.38 43.48
N LYS A 201 -3.22 -0.79 43.74
CA LYS A 201 -3.89 -1.06 45.04
C LYS A 201 -2.91 -1.06 46.20
N LEU A 202 -1.73 -1.66 46.00
CA LEU A 202 -0.71 -1.67 47.05
C LEU A 202 -0.20 -0.26 47.34
N LEU A 203 0.03 0.56 46.31
CA LEU A 203 0.45 1.96 46.49
C LEU A 203 -0.64 2.85 47.09
N ALA A 204 -1.90 2.59 46.80
CA ALA A 204 -3.02 3.28 47.48
C ALA A 204 -3.12 2.94 48.96
N GLU A 205 -2.72 1.72 49.35
CA GLU A 205 -2.77 1.25 50.75
C GLU A 205 -1.50 1.63 51.54
N PHE A 206 -0.32 1.51 50.94
CA PHE A 206 0.97 1.65 51.63
C PHE A 206 1.73 2.93 51.24
N GLY A 207 1.36 3.61 50.18
CA GLY A 207 1.98 4.87 49.74
C GLY A 207 3.24 4.69 48.88
N SER A 208 4.18 3.84 49.32
CA SER A 208 5.44 3.56 48.65
C SER A 208 5.86 2.11 48.74
N VAL A 209 6.84 1.70 47.93
CA VAL A 209 7.47 0.36 47.99
C VAL A 209 8.20 0.17 49.34
N GLU A 210 8.86 1.16 49.87
CA GLU A 210 9.55 1.11 51.17
C GLU A 210 8.57 0.80 52.28
N GLU A 211 7.48 1.54 52.39
CA GLU A 211 6.44 1.30 53.41
C GLU A 211 5.76 -0.08 53.21
N LEU A 212 5.56 -0.51 51.95
CA LEU A 212 5.02 -1.83 51.67
C LEU A 212 5.95 -2.93 52.17
N ILE A 213 7.26 -2.82 51.95
CA ILE A 213 8.26 -3.78 52.44
C ILE A 213 8.34 -3.79 53.95
N GLU A 214 8.34 -2.62 54.59
CA GLU A 214 8.36 -2.51 56.07
C GLU A 214 7.09 -3.10 56.71
N LYS A 215 5.94 -2.96 56.04
CA LYS A 215 4.64 -3.41 56.54
C LYS A 215 4.16 -4.71 55.86
N VAL A 216 5.05 -5.51 55.31
CA VAL A 216 4.71 -6.74 54.57
C VAL A 216 3.86 -7.71 55.34
N ASP A 217 3.98 -7.71 56.68
CA ASP A 217 3.19 -8.52 57.62
C ASP A 217 1.69 -8.18 57.62
N GLN A 218 1.30 -7.02 57.15
CA GLN A 218 -0.10 -6.62 57.01
C GLN A 218 -0.77 -7.22 55.75
N LEU A 219 0.03 -7.69 54.80
CA LEU A 219 -0.46 -8.40 53.61
C LEU A 219 -0.98 -9.80 53.96
N LYS A 220 -1.99 -10.27 53.24
CA LYS A 220 -2.61 -11.59 53.46
C LYS A 220 -2.36 -12.55 52.33
N GLY A 221 -2.31 -13.84 52.65
CA GLY A 221 -2.28 -14.94 51.67
C GLY A 221 -1.02 -14.98 50.80
N SER A 222 -1.16 -15.36 49.54
CA SER A 222 -0.03 -15.55 48.62
C SER A 222 0.70 -14.25 48.26
N LEU A 223 0.06 -13.10 48.37
CA LEU A 223 0.67 -11.80 48.08
C LEU A 223 1.75 -11.43 49.10
N ARG A 224 1.49 -11.72 50.42
CA ARG A 224 2.51 -11.55 51.45
C ARG A 224 3.77 -12.34 51.14
N GLN A 225 3.61 -13.64 50.84
CA GLN A 225 4.72 -14.51 50.54
C GLN A 225 5.52 -14.00 49.31
N LYS A 226 4.81 -13.61 48.25
CA LYS A 226 5.45 -13.10 47.03
C LYS A 226 6.27 -11.84 47.28
N VAL A 227 5.73 -10.84 47.97
CA VAL A 227 6.45 -9.61 48.28
C VAL A 227 7.64 -9.91 49.17
N SER A 228 7.48 -10.78 50.20
CA SER A 228 8.58 -11.15 51.13
C SER A 228 9.72 -11.89 50.40
N ASP A 229 9.40 -12.79 49.43
CA ASP A 229 10.40 -13.59 48.73
C ASP A 229 11.15 -12.78 47.69
N HIS A 230 10.59 -11.65 47.19
CA HIS A 230 11.14 -10.84 46.12
C HIS A 230 11.52 -9.41 46.51
N VAL A 231 11.84 -9.17 47.77
CA VAL A 231 12.21 -7.82 48.28
C VAL A 231 13.40 -7.24 47.50
N GLU A 232 14.44 -8.03 47.26
CA GLU A 232 15.62 -7.60 46.54
C GLU A 232 15.32 -7.33 45.05
N ASP A 233 14.49 -8.15 44.42
CA ASP A 233 14.04 -7.93 43.04
C ASP A 233 13.24 -6.62 42.89
N ILE A 234 12.39 -6.31 43.86
CA ILE A 234 11.61 -5.06 43.92
C ILE A 234 12.55 -3.85 44.07
N ARG A 235 13.56 -3.95 44.98
CA ARG A 235 14.54 -2.89 45.17
C ARG A 235 15.39 -2.64 43.93
N ASN A 236 15.89 -3.71 43.31
CA ASN A 236 16.61 -3.64 42.07
C ASN A 236 15.77 -3.04 40.96
N SER A 237 14.52 -3.48 40.85
CA SER A 237 13.56 -2.93 39.89
C SER A 237 13.31 -1.44 40.11
N LYS A 238 13.19 -0.99 41.34
CA LYS A 238 13.08 0.43 41.66
C LYS A 238 14.31 1.21 41.22
N PHE A 239 15.52 0.72 41.51
CA PHE A 239 16.77 1.31 41.06
C PHE A 239 16.83 1.43 39.54
N LEU A 240 16.52 0.38 38.82
CA LEU A 240 16.54 0.33 37.36
C LEU A 240 15.49 1.25 36.68
N ALA A 241 14.31 1.36 37.28
CA ALA A 241 13.21 2.19 36.79
C ALA A 241 13.35 3.69 37.17
N THR A 242 14.26 4.02 38.07
CA THR A 242 14.44 5.42 38.51
C THR A 242 15.30 6.18 37.50
N ILE A 243 14.76 7.28 36.98
CA ILE A 243 15.49 8.22 36.12
C ILE A 243 16.41 9.08 37.02
N VAL A 244 17.70 9.04 36.71
CA VAL A 244 18.71 9.85 37.44
C VAL A 244 18.64 11.31 36.98
N THR A 245 18.73 12.26 37.91
CA THR A 245 18.52 13.68 37.63
C THR A 245 19.70 14.57 38.04
N ASP A 246 20.85 13.97 38.22
CA ASP A 246 22.12 14.61 38.54
C ASP A 246 23.26 14.23 37.58
N VAL A 247 22.91 13.99 36.31
CA VAL A 247 23.85 13.75 35.22
C VAL A 247 24.79 14.95 35.08
N PRO A 248 26.07 14.75 34.78
CA PRO A 248 27.05 15.85 34.57
C PRO A 248 26.79 16.54 33.20
N VAL A 249 25.66 17.21 33.10
CA VAL A 249 25.23 18.03 31.97
C VAL A 249 24.70 19.37 32.46
N GLU A 250 25.06 20.46 31.81
CA GLU A 250 24.61 21.81 32.17
C GLU A 250 23.58 22.31 31.14
N LEU A 251 22.59 23.05 31.64
CA LEU A 251 21.59 23.71 30.81
C LEU A 251 22.19 24.94 30.11
N ASP A 252 22.64 24.77 28.86
CA ASP A 252 23.12 25.87 28.03
C ASP A 252 21.99 26.49 27.21
N LEU A 253 21.36 27.49 27.75
CA LEU A 253 20.23 28.18 27.09
C LEU A 253 20.65 28.91 25.80
N GLU A 254 21.90 29.40 25.69
CA GLU A 254 22.37 30.03 24.46
C GLU A 254 22.56 29.01 23.32
N ALA A 255 23.05 27.82 23.62
CA ALA A 255 23.18 26.74 22.68
C ALA A 255 21.78 26.17 22.28
N MET A 256 20.85 26.09 23.24
CA MET A 256 19.49 25.56 23.03
C MET A 256 18.53 26.56 22.40
N LYS A 257 18.90 27.83 22.28
CA LYS A 257 18.07 28.85 21.69
C LYS A 257 17.75 28.55 20.23
N ARG A 258 16.50 28.69 19.87
CA ARG A 258 16.06 28.47 18.52
C ARG A 258 16.74 29.44 17.54
N ARG A 259 17.29 28.91 16.45
CA ARG A 259 18.00 29.64 15.38
C ARG A 259 17.30 29.46 14.06
N GLU A 260 17.59 30.35 13.09
CA GLU A 260 17.15 30.16 11.70
C GLU A 260 17.86 28.93 11.12
N PRO A 261 17.11 27.99 10.47
CA PRO A 261 17.68 26.81 9.87
C PRO A 261 18.61 27.14 8.69
N ASN A 262 19.66 26.35 8.51
CA ASN A 262 20.47 26.38 7.30
C ASN A 262 19.71 25.69 6.16
N LYS A 263 19.02 26.49 5.35
CA LYS A 263 18.13 26.00 4.28
C LYS A 263 18.87 25.22 3.20
N GLU A 264 20.11 25.62 2.85
CA GLU A 264 20.92 24.94 1.83
C GLU A 264 21.32 23.53 2.32
N LYS A 265 21.80 23.42 3.57
CA LYS A 265 22.16 22.14 4.17
C LYS A 265 20.93 21.22 4.34
N LEU A 266 19.78 21.76 4.75
CA LEU A 266 18.54 21.01 4.86
C LEU A 266 18.04 20.53 3.49
N LYS A 267 18.12 21.37 2.46
CA LYS A 267 17.77 20.99 1.09
C LYS A 267 18.57 19.78 0.67
N ALA A 268 19.89 19.83 0.80
CA ALA A 268 20.79 18.76 0.42
C ALA A 268 20.47 17.44 1.18
N LEU A 269 20.18 17.51 2.48
CA LEU A 269 19.84 16.33 3.29
C LEU A 269 18.47 15.75 2.91
N PHE A 270 17.48 16.60 2.62
CA PHE A 270 16.16 16.15 2.18
C PHE A 270 16.17 15.60 0.76
N GLU A 271 17.01 16.14 -0.14
CA GLU A 271 17.25 15.58 -1.48
C GLU A 271 17.90 14.20 -1.37
N ALA A 272 18.90 14.02 -0.51
CA ALA A 272 19.54 12.73 -0.27
C ALA A 272 18.56 11.67 0.28
N CYS A 273 17.56 12.10 1.06
CA CYS A 273 16.48 11.25 1.57
C CYS A 273 15.26 11.17 0.64
N GLU A 274 15.24 11.91 -0.47
CA GLU A 274 14.12 12.03 -1.43
C GLU A 274 12.82 12.58 -0.81
N PHE A 275 12.93 13.51 0.12
CA PHE A 275 11.81 14.13 0.83
C PHE A 275 11.25 15.36 0.11
N ARG A 276 10.72 15.20 -1.09
CA ARG A 276 10.19 16.29 -1.94
C ARG A 276 9.19 17.19 -1.20
N THR A 277 8.32 16.61 -0.38
CA THR A 277 7.33 17.38 0.42
C THR A 277 7.98 18.30 1.45
N PHE A 278 9.12 17.93 2.01
CA PHE A 278 9.84 18.80 2.93
C PHE A 278 10.61 19.90 2.19
N ILE A 279 11.19 19.59 1.02
CA ILE A 279 11.85 20.57 0.15
C ILE A 279 10.86 21.64 -0.27
N GLN A 280 9.67 21.29 -0.74
CA GLN A 280 8.62 22.25 -1.10
C GLN A 280 8.17 23.12 0.08
N ARG A 281 8.07 22.56 1.28
CA ARG A 281 7.72 23.32 2.50
C ARG A 281 8.81 24.30 2.91
N PHE A 282 10.09 23.96 2.72
CA PHE A 282 11.24 24.78 3.14
C PHE A 282 11.68 25.81 2.12
N LEU A 283 11.54 25.51 0.82
CA LEU A 283 12.03 26.34 -0.27
C LEU A 283 10.90 27.00 -1.03
N GLY A 284 9.66 26.61 -0.75
CA GLY A 284 8.49 27.12 -1.45
C GLY A 284 8.44 28.64 -1.44
N GLU A 285 8.53 29.25 -2.61
CA GLU A 285 8.09 30.61 -2.85
C GLU A 285 6.67 30.77 -2.28
N ALA A 286 6.40 31.93 -1.69
CA ALA A 286 5.20 32.27 -0.96
C ALA A 286 3.93 31.64 -1.52
N ALA A 287 3.47 30.55 -0.94
CA ALA A 287 2.15 30.00 -1.18
C ALA A 287 1.13 30.97 -0.56
N GLY A 288 0.44 31.65 -1.43
CA GLY A 288 -0.71 32.49 -1.08
C GLY A 288 -1.67 31.70 -0.19
N SER A 289 -2.20 32.41 0.81
CA SER A 289 -3.17 32.03 1.79
C SER A 289 -4.17 30.98 1.32
N ARG A 290 -4.24 29.83 2.02
CA ARG A 290 -5.30 28.84 1.89
C ARG A 290 -6.68 29.47 2.08
N PRO A 291 -7.61 29.30 1.15
CA PRO A 291 -9.01 29.36 1.50
C PRO A 291 -9.41 28.05 2.20
N LYS A 292 -10.16 28.17 3.28
CA LYS A 292 -10.84 27.05 3.92
C LYS A 292 -11.72 26.38 2.88
N SER A 293 -11.41 25.13 2.52
CA SER A 293 -12.30 24.29 1.74
C SER A 293 -13.36 23.69 2.65
N THR A 294 -14.58 24.11 2.41
CA THR A 294 -15.78 23.37 2.82
C THR A 294 -15.86 22.08 2.01
N GLU A 295 -15.89 20.98 2.76
CA GLU A 295 -16.52 19.69 2.57
C GLU A 295 -16.84 19.19 1.15
N GLY A 296 -16.15 18.09 0.82
CA GLY A 296 -16.61 17.01 -0.05
C GLY A 296 -15.66 15.84 0.15
N PRO A 297 -16.14 14.63 0.46
CA PRO A 297 -15.25 13.48 0.61
C PRO A 297 -14.67 13.11 -0.76
N ASP A 298 -13.37 13.22 -0.90
CA ASP A 298 -12.63 12.69 -2.04
C ASP A 298 -12.64 11.17 -1.97
N LEU A 299 -13.57 10.55 -2.67
CA LEU A 299 -13.87 9.12 -2.66
C LEU A 299 -12.91 8.31 -3.56
N PHE A 300 -11.90 8.96 -4.15
CA PHE A 300 -10.98 8.36 -5.13
C PHE A 300 -9.49 8.47 -4.77
N ALA A 301 -9.17 8.75 -3.52
CA ALA A 301 -7.79 8.58 -3.07
C ALA A 301 -7.44 7.09 -3.07
N ASN A 302 -6.87 6.63 -4.15
CA ASN A 302 -6.22 5.33 -4.23
C ASN A 302 -5.11 5.29 -3.17
N GLU A 303 -5.27 4.44 -2.15
CA GLU A 303 -4.15 3.94 -1.38
C GLU A 303 -3.29 3.06 -2.30
N ALA A 304 -2.43 3.69 -3.08
CA ALA A 304 -1.32 3.00 -3.71
C ALA A 304 -0.36 2.57 -2.59
N THR A 305 -0.35 1.31 -2.30
CA THR A 305 0.57 0.65 -1.37
C THR A 305 1.99 0.79 -1.92
N GLU A 306 2.78 1.69 -1.31
CA GLU A 306 4.23 1.73 -1.52
C GLU A 306 4.88 0.57 -0.76
N GLN A 307 5.56 -0.32 -1.44
CA GLN A 307 6.52 -1.30 -0.91
C GLN A 307 7.71 -1.34 -1.85
N SER A 308 8.77 -1.13 -1.45
CA SER A 308 10.00 -1.38 -0.69
C SER A 308 10.97 -2.31 -1.42
N ALA A 309 12.25 -2.15 -1.33
CA ALA A 309 13.17 -3.13 -0.80
C ALA A 309 14.65 -2.72 -0.92
N GLU A 310 15.35 -3.23 0.03
CA GLU A 310 16.74 -3.16 0.45
C GLU A 310 17.67 -3.88 -0.54
N SER A 311 18.97 -3.79 -0.51
CA SER A 311 19.90 -3.74 0.63
C SER A 311 21.34 -3.56 0.21
N GLY A 312 22.10 -2.94 1.06
CA GLY A 312 23.41 -3.41 1.53
C GLY A 312 24.65 -2.92 0.80
N ASN A 313 25.35 -2.02 1.37
CA ASN A 313 26.66 -2.09 1.98
C ASN A 313 27.31 -0.70 2.18
N LEU A 314 27.80 -0.49 3.38
CA LEU A 314 28.62 0.64 3.76
C LEU A 314 29.86 0.75 2.88
N SER A 315 30.06 1.92 2.29
CA SER A 315 31.40 2.52 2.21
C SER A 315 31.30 3.98 1.78
N THR A 316 31.94 4.84 2.57
CA THR A 316 32.49 6.18 2.24
C THR A 316 31.54 7.15 1.53
N ILE A 317 31.28 8.25 2.21
CA ILE A 317 30.73 9.50 1.69
C ILE A 317 31.37 9.80 0.34
N SER A 318 30.64 9.49 -0.73
CA SER A 318 30.92 9.99 -2.05
C SER A 318 30.13 11.30 -2.26
N PRO A 319 30.64 12.26 -3.03
CA PRO A 319 29.92 13.49 -3.32
C PRO A 319 28.54 13.16 -3.89
N GLN A 320 27.54 13.95 -3.51
CA GLN A 320 26.15 13.77 -3.94
C GLN A 320 26.06 13.60 -5.45
N PRO A 321 25.20 12.73 -5.96
CA PRO A 321 24.91 12.72 -7.37
C PRO A 321 24.24 14.06 -7.73
N THR A 322 24.95 14.89 -8.44
CA THR A 322 24.37 16.00 -9.19
C THR A 322 23.61 15.33 -10.33
N TYR A 323 22.26 15.40 -10.31
CA TYR A 323 21.48 14.98 -11.47
C TYR A 323 21.76 15.98 -12.58
N GLU A 324 22.08 15.48 -13.76
CA GLU A 324 22.08 16.29 -14.97
C GLU A 324 20.63 16.65 -15.32
N SER A 325 20.42 17.81 -15.92
CA SER A 325 19.16 18.28 -16.46
C SER A 325 19.36 18.73 -17.90
N LEU A 326 18.28 19.10 -18.56
CA LEU A 326 18.37 19.60 -19.93
C LEU A 326 19.33 20.80 -20.08
N GLN A 327 19.50 21.59 -19.01
CA GLN A 327 20.41 22.74 -19.00
C GLN A 327 21.88 22.35 -18.91
N ASP A 328 22.19 21.13 -18.49
CA ASP A 328 23.53 20.64 -18.24
C ASP A 328 24.12 19.83 -19.42
N ILE A 329 23.28 19.48 -20.42
CA ILE A 329 23.65 18.66 -21.56
C ILE A 329 23.54 19.41 -22.89
N ASP A 330 24.47 19.16 -23.82
CA ASP A 330 24.32 19.57 -25.20
C ASP A 330 23.25 18.73 -25.88
N HIS A 331 22.22 19.35 -26.43
CA HIS A 331 21.09 18.68 -27.07
C HIS A 331 20.67 19.41 -28.36
N GLN A 332 19.97 18.67 -29.23
CA GLN A 332 19.38 19.15 -30.47
C GLN A 332 17.90 18.78 -30.48
N TYR A 333 17.07 19.64 -29.91
CA TYR A 333 15.62 19.50 -29.91
C TYR A 333 15.02 20.43 -30.97
N VAL A 334 14.28 19.87 -31.90
CA VAL A 334 13.85 20.56 -33.10
C VAL A 334 12.33 20.58 -33.20
N LEU A 335 11.76 21.80 -33.24
CA LEU A 335 10.33 22.00 -33.48
C LEU A 335 10.03 21.88 -34.99
N ILE A 336 9.13 20.99 -35.34
CA ILE A 336 8.56 20.82 -36.69
C ILE A 336 7.19 21.48 -36.74
N GLY A 337 7.08 22.60 -37.42
CA GLY A 337 5.88 23.43 -37.47
C GLY A 337 5.09 23.36 -38.78
N ASN A 338 5.51 22.52 -39.76
CA ASN A 338 4.78 22.40 -41.02
C ASN A 338 4.78 20.97 -41.56
N LEU A 339 3.81 20.67 -42.42
CA LEU A 339 3.54 19.33 -42.92
C LEU A 339 4.64 18.79 -43.84
N ASN A 340 5.37 19.65 -44.57
CA ASN A 340 6.42 19.19 -45.46
C ASN A 340 7.64 18.69 -44.68
N ASP A 341 8.05 19.42 -43.66
CA ASP A 341 9.14 19.04 -42.77
C ASP A 341 8.74 17.76 -41.96
N ALA A 342 7.46 17.65 -41.58
CA ALA A 342 6.92 16.44 -40.91
C ALA A 342 7.05 15.20 -41.84
N LYS A 343 6.73 15.34 -43.14
CA LYS A 343 6.92 14.26 -44.13
C LYS A 343 8.39 13.92 -44.36
N GLU A 344 9.30 14.90 -44.31
CA GLU A 344 10.73 14.68 -44.39
C GLU A 344 11.27 13.97 -43.16
N LEU A 345 10.84 14.38 -41.97
CA LEU A 345 11.17 13.69 -40.72
C LEU A 345 10.69 12.23 -40.76
N CYS A 346 9.46 11.96 -41.17
CA CYS A 346 8.97 10.57 -41.28
C CYS A 346 9.87 9.72 -42.22
N ARG A 347 10.29 10.28 -43.38
CA ARG A 347 11.23 9.57 -44.28
C ARG A 347 12.56 9.29 -43.60
N ASN A 348 13.04 10.20 -42.75
CA ASN A 348 14.26 10.00 -41.98
C ASN A 348 14.06 8.89 -40.93
N LEU A 349 13.00 8.96 -40.14
CA LEU A 349 12.70 7.96 -39.10
C LEU A 349 12.62 6.53 -39.68
N LEU A 350 12.14 6.37 -40.89
CA LEU A 350 12.05 5.05 -41.57
C LEU A 350 13.44 4.41 -41.86
N THR A 351 14.53 5.16 -41.76
CA THR A 351 15.89 4.65 -41.97
C THR A 351 16.49 4.04 -40.69
N PHE A 352 15.89 4.23 -39.53
CA PHE A 352 16.37 3.72 -38.24
C PHE A 352 15.62 2.47 -37.82
N TYR A 353 16.32 1.54 -37.17
CA TYR A 353 15.72 0.31 -36.67
C TYR A 353 14.96 0.48 -35.36
N VAL A 354 15.45 1.37 -34.47
CA VAL A 354 14.85 1.69 -33.19
C VAL A 354 14.52 3.16 -33.14
N VAL A 355 13.29 3.51 -32.80
CA VAL A 355 12.82 4.89 -32.66
C VAL A 355 11.95 4.98 -31.43
N SER A 356 12.20 5.94 -30.56
CA SER A 356 11.24 6.26 -29.50
C SER A 356 10.25 7.30 -29.98
N PHE A 357 9.03 7.25 -29.44
CA PHE A 357 8.02 8.26 -29.66
C PHE A 357 7.15 8.46 -28.44
N ASP A 358 6.56 9.63 -28.35
CA ASP A 358 5.58 9.99 -27.34
C ASP A 358 4.50 10.91 -27.94
N THR A 359 3.33 11.03 -27.31
CA THR A 359 2.23 11.87 -27.77
C THR A 359 1.80 12.91 -26.72
N GLU A 360 1.76 14.17 -27.10
CA GLU A 360 1.22 15.26 -26.30
C GLU A 360 -0.27 15.44 -26.60
N THR A 361 -1.08 15.58 -25.56
CA THR A 361 -2.53 15.57 -25.70
C THR A 361 -3.25 16.58 -24.81
N THR A 362 -4.56 16.76 -25.04
CA THR A 362 -5.42 17.67 -24.30
C THR A 362 -5.93 17.08 -22.97
N ASN A 363 -5.83 15.79 -22.74
CA ASN A 363 -6.47 15.11 -21.60
C ASN A 363 -5.69 13.85 -21.19
N ILE A 364 -5.65 13.58 -19.90
CA ILE A 364 -5.07 12.33 -19.35
C ILE A 364 -5.92 11.09 -19.65
N GLU A 365 -7.22 11.26 -19.96
CA GLU A 365 -8.09 10.17 -20.39
C GLU A 365 -7.97 9.97 -21.90
N ALA A 366 -7.27 8.92 -22.32
CA ALA A 366 -6.98 8.65 -23.73
C ALA A 366 -8.23 8.65 -24.61
N MET A 367 -9.37 8.13 -24.15
CA MET A 367 -10.63 8.08 -24.89
C MET A 367 -11.26 9.46 -25.13
N SER A 368 -10.86 10.49 -24.38
CA SER A 368 -11.35 11.87 -24.51
C SER A 368 -10.27 12.83 -25.03
N ALA A 369 -9.04 12.33 -25.20
CA ALA A 369 -7.88 13.12 -25.58
C ALA A 369 -7.86 13.44 -27.09
N GLU A 370 -7.43 14.66 -27.41
CA GLU A 370 -7.05 15.11 -28.74
C GLU A 370 -5.54 15.29 -28.82
N LEU A 371 -4.95 14.95 -29.94
CA LEU A 371 -3.51 15.02 -30.16
C LEU A 371 -3.05 16.48 -30.31
N VAL A 372 -2.10 16.91 -29.49
CA VAL A 372 -1.47 18.26 -29.52
C VAL A 372 -0.13 18.21 -30.27
N GLY A 373 0.58 17.10 -30.15
CA GLY A 373 1.83 16.89 -30.86
C GLY A 373 2.35 15.47 -30.73
N MET A 374 3.43 15.20 -31.47
CA MET A 374 4.14 13.93 -31.43
C MET A 374 5.64 14.20 -31.34
N SER A 375 6.34 13.52 -30.47
CA SER A 375 7.80 13.62 -30.36
C SER A 375 8.48 12.33 -30.78
N PHE A 376 9.71 12.44 -31.28
CA PHE A 376 10.48 11.29 -31.78
C PHE A 376 11.95 11.46 -31.44
N ALA A 377 12.65 10.38 -31.07
CA ALA A 377 14.09 10.35 -30.92
C ALA A 377 14.69 9.09 -31.53
N ILE A 378 15.92 9.21 -32.04
CA ILE A 378 16.69 8.12 -32.70
C ILE A 378 18.04 7.88 -32.05
N GLU A 379 18.56 8.88 -31.39
CA GLU A 379 19.80 8.84 -30.60
C GLU A 379 19.69 9.78 -29.39
N GLY A 380 20.50 9.56 -28.38
CA GLY A 380 20.46 10.37 -27.16
C GLY A 380 20.75 11.85 -27.45
N ASN A 381 20.02 12.72 -26.76
CA ASN A 381 20.08 14.17 -26.84
C ASN A 381 19.66 14.75 -28.23
N HIS A 382 19.01 13.96 -29.08
CA HIS A 382 18.54 14.40 -30.38
C HIS A 382 17.09 13.95 -30.60
N ALA A 383 16.16 14.92 -30.63
CA ALA A 383 14.73 14.65 -30.77
C ALA A 383 14.00 15.73 -31.57
N TRP A 384 12.82 15.40 -32.02
CA TRP A 384 11.93 16.28 -32.77
C TRP A 384 10.57 16.32 -32.12
N TYR A 385 9.99 17.50 -32.04
CA TYR A 385 8.60 17.70 -31.67
C TYR A 385 7.81 18.20 -32.86
N VAL A 386 6.77 17.47 -33.24
CA VAL A 386 5.85 17.80 -34.34
C VAL A 386 4.58 18.39 -33.74
N ALA A 387 4.39 19.69 -33.87
CA ALA A 387 3.18 20.35 -33.41
C ALA A 387 2.00 20.01 -34.32
N VAL A 388 0.91 19.50 -33.74
CA VAL A 388 -0.29 19.09 -34.47
C VAL A 388 -1.36 20.19 -34.35
N PRO A 389 -1.93 20.70 -35.48
CA PRO A 389 -2.99 21.69 -35.45
C PRO A 389 -4.24 21.26 -34.69
N ALA A 390 -5.03 22.23 -34.22
CA ALA A 390 -6.29 21.96 -33.51
C ALA A 390 -7.44 21.57 -34.47
N ASP A 391 -7.35 21.96 -35.74
CA ASP A 391 -8.32 21.54 -36.72
C ASP A 391 -8.19 20.04 -37.00
N ALA A 392 -9.32 19.33 -36.95
CA ALA A 392 -9.33 17.87 -37.03
C ALA A 392 -8.84 17.32 -38.40
N ASP A 393 -9.17 18.02 -39.51
CA ASP A 393 -8.77 17.60 -40.83
C ASP A 393 -7.27 17.87 -41.06
N GLU A 394 -6.74 18.98 -40.52
CA GLU A 394 -5.31 19.26 -40.53
C GLU A 394 -4.55 18.28 -39.64
N ALA A 395 -5.03 18.01 -38.43
CA ALA A 395 -4.44 17.04 -37.51
C ALA A 395 -4.32 15.65 -38.17
N GLN A 396 -5.38 15.21 -38.85
CA GLN A 396 -5.37 13.95 -39.61
C GLN A 396 -4.25 13.92 -40.67
N GLN A 397 -4.00 15.01 -41.38
CA GLN A 397 -2.94 15.09 -42.37
C GLN A 397 -1.54 14.89 -41.78
N TYR A 398 -1.31 15.46 -40.55
CA TYR A 398 -0.05 15.28 -39.84
C TYR A 398 0.11 13.83 -39.37
N VAL A 399 -0.93 13.21 -38.81
CA VAL A 399 -0.88 11.82 -38.40
C VAL A 399 -0.69 10.89 -39.58
N ASP A 400 -1.37 11.16 -40.71
CA ASP A 400 -1.21 10.37 -41.96
C ASP A 400 0.20 10.50 -42.54
N ALA A 401 0.88 11.61 -42.34
CA ALA A 401 2.28 11.76 -42.75
C ALA A 401 3.22 10.78 -42.01
N PHE A 402 2.88 10.41 -40.75
CA PHE A 402 3.64 9.44 -39.95
C PHE A 402 3.04 8.03 -39.96
N ARG A 403 1.92 7.78 -40.66
CA ARG A 403 1.35 6.44 -40.82
C ARG A 403 2.36 5.40 -41.32
N PRO A 404 3.23 5.74 -42.36
CA PRO A 404 4.26 4.79 -42.80
C PRO A 404 5.25 4.38 -41.72
N PHE A 405 5.52 5.25 -40.72
CA PHE A 405 6.35 4.92 -39.55
C PHE A 405 5.57 4.05 -38.56
N PHE A 406 4.39 4.49 -38.14
CA PHE A 406 3.61 3.78 -37.13
C PHE A 406 3.24 2.35 -37.56
N GLU A 407 2.90 2.15 -38.83
CA GLU A 407 2.48 0.84 -39.37
C GLU A 407 3.65 -0.01 -39.90
N ASN A 408 4.91 0.45 -39.76
CA ASN A 408 6.08 -0.31 -40.22
C ASN A 408 6.39 -1.48 -39.27
N GLU A 409 6.25 -2.70 -39.78
CA GLU A 409 6.48 -3.93 -39.00
C GLU A 409 7.99 -4.23 -38.77
N ALA A 410 8.89 -3.57 -39.49
CA ALA A 410 10.32 -3.85 -39.41
C ALA A 410 11.06 -3.02 -38.35
N GLN A 411 10.39 -2.10 -37.69
CA GLN A 411 10.97 -1.18 -36.70
C GLN A 411 10.53 -1.51 -35.27
N ILE A 412 11.45 -1.28 -34.33
CA ILE A 412 11.16 -1.28 -32.90
C ILE A 412 10.71 0.14 -32.51
N LYS A 413 9.54 0.22 -31.90
CA LYS A 413 8.98 1.46 -31.36
C LYS A 413 9.03 1.44 -29.85
N VAL A 414 9.80 2.38 -29.29
CA VAL A 414 10.00 2.53 -27.85
C VAL A 414 9.10 3.65 -27.33
N GLY A 415 8.48 3.45 -26.19
CA GLY A 415 7.68 4.49 -25.53
C GLY A 415 7.53 4.24 -24.04
N GLN A 416 6.94 5.17 -23.34
CA GLN A 416 6.63 5.10 -21.91
C GLN A 416 5.12 5.07 -21.73
N ASN A 417 4.54 3.98 -21.19
CA ASN A 417 3.09 3.81 -21.08
C ASN A 417 2.37 3.82 -22.45
N LEU A 418 2.97 3.14 -23.42
CA LEU A 418 2.54 3.08 -24.84
C LEU A 418 1.05 2.80 -25.05
N LYS A 419 0.38 2.15 -24.12
CA LYS A 419 -1.06 1.87 -24.21
C LYS A 419 -1.87 3.15 -24.41
N TYR A 420 -1.47 4.24 -23.77
CA TYR A 420 -2.07 5.55 -23.93
C TYR A 420 -1.93 6.06 -25.36
N ASP A 421 -0.71 6.06 -25.90
CA ASP A 421 -0.40 6.54 -27.25
C ASP A 421 -1.09 5.71 -28.33
N LEU A 422 -1.12 4.37 -28.17
CA LEU A 422 -1.86 3.49 -29.06
C LEU A 422 -3.34 3.83 -29.11
N THR A 423 -3.93 4.17 -27.96
CA THR A 423 -5.34 4.54 -27.88
C THR A 423 -5.58 5.89 -28.54
N VAL A 424 -4.74 6.90 -28.30
CA VAL A 424 -4.85 8.22 -28.93
C VAL A 424 -4.70 8.13 -30.45
N LEU A 425 -3.67 7.43 -30.95
CA LEU A 425 -3.42 7.24 -32.38
C LEU A 425 -4.55 6.48 -33.07
N SER A 426 -5.21 5.55 -32.37
CA SER A 426 -6.35 4.82 -32.91
C SER A 426 -7.53 5.72 -33.29
N HIS A 427 -7.70 6.87 -32.63
CA HIS A 427 -8.73 7.87 -32.98
C HIS A 427 -8.54 8.45 -34.38
N TYR A 428 -7.30 8.43 -34.88
CA TYR A 428 -6.91 8.88 -36.22
C TYR A 428 -6.80 7.70 -37.21
N GLY A 429 -7.29 6.51 -36.84
CA GLY A 429 -7.27 5.31 -37.66
C GLY A 429 -5.87 4.73 -37.90
N VAL A 430 -4.94 4.93 -36.99
CA VAL A 430 -3.59 4.36 -37.01
C VAL A 430 -3.54 3.15 -36.09
N GLU A 431 -3.08 2.02 -36.64
CA GLU A 431 -2.69 0.84 -35.89
C GLU A 431 -1.15 0.78 -35.83
N VAL A 432 -0.57 0.96 -34.65
CA VAL A 432 0.88 0.89 -34.47
C VAL A 432 1.32 -0.57 -34.56
N LYS A 433 2.23 -0.85 -35.51
CA LYS A 433 2.73 -2.19 -35.80
C LYS A 433 4.23 -2.31 -35.56
N GLY A 434 4.74 -3.53 -35.64
CA GLY A 434 6.13 -3.86 -35.36
C GLY A 434 6.37 -4.22 -33.89
N GLU A 435 7.63 -4.36 -33.55
CA GLU A 435 8.01 -4.66 -32.17
C GLU A 435 7.82 -3.41 -31.29
N LEU A 436 7.07 -3.55 -30.21
CA LEU A 436 6.85 -2.50 -29.21
C LEU A 436 7.72 -2.76 -27.98
N PHE A 437 8.23 -1.69 -27.40
CA PHE A 437 8.96 -1.72 -26.15
C PHE A 437 8.50 -0.61 -25.23
N ASP A 438 7.79 -0.97 -24.17
CA ASP A 438 7.31 -0.04 -23.15
C ASP A 438 8.28 -0.01 -21.97
N THR A 439 8.89 1.15 -21.69
CA THR A 439 9.88 1.33 -20.62
C THR A 439 9.27 1.19 -19.23
N MET A 440 8.00 1.57 -19.03
CA MET A 440 7.25 1.36 -17.80
C MET A 440 7.09 -0.15 -17.50
N LEU A 441 6.67 -0.93 -18.49
CA LEU A 441 6.49 -2.39 -18.36
C LEU A 441 7.82 -3.13 -18.23
N ALA A 442 8.86 -2.67 -18.92
CA ALA A 442 10.21 -3.24 -18.80
C ALA A 442 10.75 -3.08 -17.37
N HIS A 443 10.60 -1.90 -16.78
CA HIS A 443 10.99 -1.69 -15.39
C HIS A 443 10.09 -2.46 -14.42
N TYR A 444 8.79 -2.52 -14.67
CA TYR A 444 7.85 -3.28 -13.83
C TYR A 444 8.21 -4.77 -13.71
N VAL A 445 8.62 -5.44 -14.78
CA VAL A 445 9.00 -6.86 -14.69
C VAL A 445 10.32 -7.06 -13.96
N VAL A 446 11.21 -6.06 -13.94
CA VAL A 446 12.48 -6.08 -13.21
C VAL A 446 12.27 -5.79 -11.73
N GLU A 447 11.52 -4.73 -11.39
CA GLU A 447 11.31 -4.22 -10.02
C GLU A 447 9.85 -3.88 -9.74
N PRO A 448 8.98 -4.89 -9.57
CA PRO A 448 7.52 -4.71 -9.53
C PRO A 448 6.99 -3.90 -8.33
N GLU A 449 7.80 -3.66 -7.30
CA GLU A 449 7.41 -2.86 -6.13
C GLU A 449 7.82 -1.38 -6.21
N GLN A 450 8.58 -0.98 -7.24
CA GLN A 450 9.04 0.39 -7.40
C GLN A 450 8.04 1.25 -8.18
N ARG A 451 8.37 2.54 -8.33
CA ARG A 451 7.64 3.43 -9.23
C ARG A 451 8.13 3.23 -10.65
N HIS A 452 7.23 3.40 -11.61
CA HIS A 452 7.53 3.13 -13.02
C HIS A 452 7.29 4.35 -13.91
N ASN A 453 7.04 5.54 -13.32
CA ASN A 453 6.92 6.78 -14.09
C ASN A 453 8.29 7.24 -14.59
N MET A 454 8.31 7.95 -15.70
CA MET A 454 9.52 8.34 -16.41
C MET A 454 10.49 9.15 -15.54
N ASP A 455 10.01 10.14 -14.77
CA ASP A 455 10.84 10.91 -13.85
C ASP A 455 11.64 10.02 -12.92
N TYR A 456 10.99 9.02 -12.30
CA TYR A 456 11.63 8.08 -11.39
C TYR A 456 12.69 7.24 -12.12
N LEU A 457 12.38 6.76 -13.32
CA LEU A 457 13.31 5.98 -14.14
C LEU A 457 14.51 6.83 -14.57
N ALA A 458 14.29 8.06 -15.01
CA ALA A 458 15.36 8.98 -15.39
C ALA A 458 16.27 9.29 -14.19
N GLU A 459 15.70 9.63 -13.03
CA GLU A 459 16.48 9.90 -11.82
C GLU A 459 17.29 8.68 -11.36
N THR A 460 16.71 7.49 -11.36
CA THR A 460 17.33 6.28 -10.79
C THR A 460 18.28 5.57 -11.73
N LEU A 461 18.01 5.57 -13.04
CA LEU A 461 18.79 4.82 -14.03
C LEU A 461 19.71 5.69 -14.87
N LEU A 462 19.35 6.95 -15.12
CA LEU A 462 20.15 7.87 -15.94
C LEU A 462 20.85 8.95 -15.10
N HIS A 463 20.53 9.08 -13.80
CA HIS A 463 20.93 10.22 -12.97
C HIS A 463 20.56 11.56 -13.61
N TYR A 464 19.38 11.61 -14.21
CA TYR A 464 18.88 12.74 -14.97
C TYR A 464 17.54 13.20 -14.42
N ARG A 465 17.36 14.53 -14.31
CA ARG A 465 16.13 15.17 -13.85
C ARG A 465 15.37 15.75 -15.03
N THR A 466 14.19 15.21 -15.30
CA THR A 466 13.31 15.65 -16.37
C THR A 466 12.56 16.94 -16.02
N ILE A 467 12.08 17.63 -17.04
CA ILE A 467 11.10 18.73 -16.91
C ILE A 467 9.78 18.12 -16.44
N HIS A 468 9.23 18.62 -15.34
CA HIS A 468 7.94 18.12 -14.89
C HIS A 468 6.79 18.82 -15.61
N ILE A 469 5.72 18.07 -15.96
CA ILE A 469 4.54 18.63 -16.65
C ILE A 469 3.91 19.80 -15.88
N GLU A 470 3.98 19.78 -14.54
CA GLU A 470 3.47 20.87 -13.69
C GLU A 470 4.25 22.19 -13.87
N GLU A 471 5.51 22.13 -14.30
CA GLU A 471 6.31 23.31 -14.60
C GLU A 471 5.81 23.98 -15.89
N LEU A 472 5.26 23.19 -16.82
CA LEU A 472 4.74 23.63 -18.10
C LEU A 472 3.29 24.12 -18.03
N ILE A 473 2.39 23.31 -17.49
CA ILE A 473 0.95 23.60 -17.46
C ILE A 473 0.45 24.15 -16.12
N GLY A 474 1.28 24.15 -15.06
CA GLY A 474 0.88 24.58 -13.72
C GLY A 474 0.04 23.55 -12.98
N THR A 475 -0.45 23.91 -11.79
CA THR A 475 -1.21 23.02 -10.91
C THR A 475 -2.54 23.59 -10.46
N GLY A 476 -3.50 22.73 -10.09
CA GLY A 476 -4.76 23.08 -9.46
C GLY A 476 -5.72 23.82 -10.38
N ARG A 477 -6.45 24.82 -9.86
CA ARG A 477 -7.51 25.53 -10.62
C ARG A 477 -6.99 26.38 -11.78
N ASN A 478 -5.72 26.71 -11.81
CA ASN A 478 -5.08 27.52 -12.84
C ASN A 478 -4.29 26.66 -13.83
N GLN A 479 -4.43 25.34 -13.77
CA GLN A 479 -3.79 24.44 -14.72
C GLN A 479 -4.28 24.72 -16.13
N LYS A 480 -3.33 24.96 -17.04
CA LYS A 480 -3.59 25.19 -18.47
C LYS A 480 -3.80 23.86 -19.19
N ASN A 481 -4.46 23.91 -20.33
CA ASN A 481 -4.43 22.78 -21.25
C ASN A 481 -3.14 22.83 -22.09
N MET A 482 -2.57 21.68 -22.41
CA MET A 482 -1.39 21.61 -23.27
C MET A 482 -1.62 22.32 -24.63
N ARG A 483 -2.84 22.25 -25.16
CA ARG A 483 -3.25 22.93 -26.42
C ARG A 483 -3.17 24.47 -26.33
N ASP A 484 -3.26 25.05 -25.13
CA ASP A 484 -3.23 26.50 -24.93
C ASP A 484 -1.81 27.08 -24.94
N LEU A 485 -0.78 26.20 -24.91
CA LEU A 485 0.61 26.60 -24.92
C LEU A 485 1.17 26.79 -26.33
N PRO A 486 2.08 27.73 -26.56
CA PRO A 486 2.82 27.84 -27.82
C PRO A 486 3.66 26.55 -28.05
N PRO A 487 3.70 26.03 -29.30
CA PRO A 487 4.51 24.83 -29.60
C PRO A 487 5.99 24.93 -29.19
N ALA A 488 6.56 26.12 -29.19
CA ALA A 488 7.94 26.35 -28.77
C ALA A 488 8.15 26.14 -27.23
N GLU A 489 7.12 26.35 -26.40
CA GLU A 489 7.18 26.08 -24.98
C GLU A 489 7.04 24.58 -24.69
N ILE A 490 6.33 23.83 -25.53
CA ILE A 490 6.15 22.37 -25.39
C ILE A 490 7.36 21.60 -25.91
N CYS A 491 8.08 22.16 -26.89
CA CYS A 491 9.13 21.46 -27.64
C CYS A 491 10.18 20.78 -26.77
N ASP A 492 10.74 21.50 -25.80
CA ASP A 492 11.81 20.96 -24.94
C ASP A 492 11.29 19.81 -24.06
N TYR A 493 10.09 19.98 -23.49
CA TYR A 493 9.43 18.96 -22.69
C TYR A 493 9.14 17.69 -23.50
N ALA A 494 8.45 17.81 -24.63
CA ALA A 494 8.06 16.66 -25.46
C ALA A 494 9.27 15.94 -26.09
N CYS A 495 10.30 16.69 -26.50
CA CYS A 495 11.53 16.11 -27.02
C CYS A 495 12.30 15.36 -25.92
N GLU A 496 12.33 15.91 -24.72
CA GLU A 496 12.97 15.27 -23.57
C GLU A 496 12.29 13.93 -23.24
N ASP A 497 10.96 13.87 -23.29
CA ASP A 497 10.20 12.64 -23.02
C ASP A 497 10.57 11.53 -24.01
N ALA A 498 10.66 11.81 -25.31
CA ALA A 498 11.11 10.86 -26.30
C ALA A 498 12.59 10.48 -26.16
N ASP A 499 13.48 11.44 -25.87
CA ASP A 499 14.91 11.22 -25.68
C ASP A 499 15.21 10.35 -24.46
N VAL A 500 14.68 10.73 -23.30
CA VAL A 500 14.85 9.99 -22.04
C VAL A 500 14.33 8.55 -22.20
N THR A 501 13.18 8.39 -22.83
CA THR A 501 12.61 7.07 -23.13
C THR A 501 13.55 6.22 -23.99
N LEU A 502 14.17 6.80 -24.99
CA LEU A 502 15.15 6.09 -25.83
C LEU A 502 16.41 5.73 -25.05
N ARG A 503 16.92 6.62 -24.19
CA ARG A 503 18.10 6.37 -23.35
C ARG A 503 17.86 5.28 -22.31
N LEU A 504 16.64 5.12 -21.82
CA LEU A 504 16.23 4.05 -20.90
C LEU A 504 16.19 2.67 -21.57
N TYR A 505 15.90 2.60 -22.85
CA TYR A 505 15.72 1.35 -23.59
C TYR A 505 16.87 0.34 -23.45
N PRO A 506 18.15 0.67 -23.75
CA PRO A 506 19.25 -0.28 -23.65
C PRO A 506 19.49 -0.73 -22.19
N LEU A 507 19.36 0.17 -21.23
CA LEU A 507 19.56 -0.13 -19.80
C LEU A 507 18.50 -1.11 -19.27
N LEU A 508 17.25 -0.90 -19.62
CA LEU A 508 16.17 -1.79 -19.19
C LEU A 508 16.26 -3.15 -19.86
N ARG A 509 16.70 -3.23 -21.13
CA ARG A 509 16.98 -4.52 -21.79
C ARG A 509 18.06 -5.31 -21.04
N GLU A 510 19.16 -4.66 -20.66
CA GLU A 510 20.24 -5.29 -19.90
C GLU A 510 19.73 -5.80 -18.55
N LYS A 511 19.03 -4.96 -17.80
CA LYS A 511 18.43 -5.35 -16.51
C LYS A 511 17.44 -6.51 -16.59
N MET A 512 16.63 -6.57 -17.64
CA MET A 512 15.72 -7.71 -17.88
C MET A 512 16.48 -9.02 -18.13
N VAL A 513 17.60 -8.97 -18.84
CA VAL A 513 18.46 -10.15 -19.06
C VAL A 513 19.11 -10.60 -17.76
N GLU A 514 19.70 -9.68 -16.99
CA GLU A 514 20.29 -9.96 -15.68
C GLU A 514 19.28 -10.57 -14.71
N SER A 515 18.05 -10.09 -14.78
CA SER A 515 16.96 -10.56 -13.92
C SER A 515 16.25 -11.83 -14.45
N ASP A 516 16.58 -12.35 -15.61
CA ASP A 516 15.91 -13.51 -16.27
C ASP A 516 14.38 -13.33 -16.41
N VAL A 517 13.93 -12.09 -16.72
CA VAL A 517 12.49 -11.74 -16.87
C VAL A 517 12.12 -11.33 -18.29
N THR A 518 13.04 -11.43 -19.25
CA THR A 518 12.80 -11.05 -20.65
C THR A 518 11.62 -11.81 -21.25
N SER A 519 11.44 -13.10 -20.90
CA SER A 519 10.31 -13.89 -21.39
C SER A 519 8.96 -13.40 -20.89
N VAL A 520 8.87 -12.96 -19.63
CA VAL A 520 7.64 -12.35 -19.07
C VAL A 520 7.29 -11.09 -19.85
N PHE A 521 8.27 -10.24 -20.10
CA PHE A 521 8.09 -9.01 -20.84
C PHE A 521 7.63 -9.29 -22.28
N SER A 522 8.42 -10.10 -23.04
CA SER A 522 8.21 -10.27 -24.49
C SER A 522 7.06 -11.22 -24.85
N GLN A 523 6.72 -12.19 -23.98
CA GLN A 523 5.70 -13.20 -24.29
C GLN A 523 4.35 -12.94 -23.60
N ILE A 524 4.32 -12.10 -22.55
CA ILE A 524 3.11 -11.85 -21.76
C ILE A 524 2.77 -10.35 -21.77
N GLU A 525 3.62 -9.49 -21.21
CA GLU A 525 3.24 -8.09 -20.95
C GLU A 525 3.13 -7.28 -22.26
N MET A 526 4.11 -7.37 -23.15
CA MET A 526 4.08 -6.61 -24.40
C MET A 526 2.99 -7.09 -25.38
N PRO A 527 2.76 -8.41 -25.60
CA PRO A 527 1.64 -8.85 -26.43
C PRO A 527 0.26 -8.49 -25.85
N LEU A 528 0.15 -8.37 -24.51
CA LEU A 528 -1.09 -7.99 -23.85
C LEU A 528 -1.42 -6.49 -24.01
N LEU A 529 -0.42 -5.63 -24.13
CA LEU A 529 -0.59 -4.18 -24.17
C LEU A 529 -1.59 -3.72 -25.27
N PRO A 530 -1.48 -4.12 -26.55
CA PRO A 530 -2.47 -3.77 -27.57
C PRO A 530 -3.84 -4.42 -27.36
N VAL A 531 -3.92 -5.57 -26.66
CA VAL A 531 -5.20 -6.20 -26.29
C VAL A 531 -5.94 -5.32 -25.30
N LEU A 532 -5.25 -4.86 -24.26
CA LEU A 532 -5.83 -3.96 -23.26
C LEU A 532 -6.25 -2.61 -23.86
N ALA A 533 -5.43 -2.04 -24.76
CA ALA A 533 -5.81 -0.83 -25.49
C ALA A 533 -7.14 -1.00 -26.24
N ARG A 534 -7.32 -2.12 -26.95
CA ARG A 534 -8.59 -2.44 -27.62
C ARG A 534 -9.76 -2.65 -26.65
N MET A 535 -9.54 -3.34 -25.53
CA MET A 535 -10.56 -3.54 -24.52
C MET A 535 -11.02 -2.20 -23.91
N GLU A 536 -10.08 -1.30 -23.63
CA GLU A 536 -10.38 0.04 -23.14
C GLU A 536 -11.16 0.85 -24.18
N GLN A 537 -10.78 0.76 -25.46
CA GLN A 537 -11.49 1.39 -26.58
C GLN A 537 -12.91 0.80 -26.76
N ASN A 538 -13.05 -0.52 -26.66
CA ASN A 538 -14.35 -1.18 -26.70
C ASN A 538 -15.29 -0.65 -25.61
N GLY A 539 -14.79 -0.46 -24.39
CA GLY A 539 -15.58 -0.04 -23.26
C GLY A 539 -16.76 -0.96 -22.98
N VAL A 540 -17.53 -0.63 -21.96
CA VAL A 540 -18.73 -1.39 -21.60
C VAL A 540 -19.97 -0.51 -21.65
N ARG A 541 -21.06 -1.05 -22.17
CA ARG A 541 -22.34 -0.36 -22.24
C ARG A 541 -23.12 -0.54 -20.94
N LEU A 542 -23.78 0.54 -20.49
CA LEU A 542 -24.60 0.53 -19.30
C LEU A 542 -26.08 0.81 -19.65
N ASP A 543 -26.97 0.01 -19.09
CA ASP A 543 -28.39 0.32 -19.02
C ASP A 543 -28.64 1.28 -17.85
N THR A 544 -28.70 2.57 -18.17
CA THR A 544 -28.90 3.65 -17.19
C THR A 544 -30.28 3.63 -16.56
N GLU A 545 -31.29 3.06 -17.25
CA GLU A 545 -32.65 2.95 -16.70
C GLU A 545 -32.70 1.85 -15.63
N THR A 546 -32.07 0.70 -15.87
CA THR A 546 -31.88 -0.35 -14.85
C THR A 546 -31.14 0.18 -13.63
N LEU A 547 -30.05 0.96 -13.82
CA LEU A 547 -29.34 1.59 -12.70
C LEU A 547 -30.21 2.59 -11.93
N ARG A 548 -31.02 3.39 -12.62
CA ARG A 548 -31.94 4.33 -11.99
C ARG A 548 -32.95 3.61 -11.12
N GLN A 549 -33.58 2.55 -11.65
CA GLN A 549 -34.56 1.74 -10.92
C GLN A 549 -33.94 1.07 -9.68
N THR A 550 -32.75 0.47 -9.84
CA THR A 550 -31.98 -0.09 -8.73
C THR A 550 -31.66 0.99 -7.69
N GLY A 551 -31.30 2.19 -8.14
CA GLY A 551 -31.03 3.32 -7.26
C GLY A 551 -32.26 3.77 -6.48
N ASP A 552 -33.44 3.80 -7.08
CA ASP A 552 -34.69 4.16 -6.41
C ASP A 552 -35.05 3.14 -5.34
N ASP A 553 -34.88 1.83 -5.63
CA ASP A 553 -35.07 0.75 -4.63
C ASP A 553 -34.05 0.90 -3.47
N PHE A 554 -32.77 1.08 -3.77
CA PHE A 554 -31.74 1.23 -2.76
C PHE A 554 -31.97 2.46 -1.86
N ARG A 555 -32.42 3.58 -2.41
CA ARG A 555 -32.77 4.79 -1.64
C ARG A 555 -33.97 4.55 -0.73
N ALA A 556 -35.01 3.87 -1.21
CA ALA A 556 -36.18 3.51 -0.41
C ALA A 556 -35.81 2.60 0.77
N ARG A 557 -35.01 1.57 0.51
CA ARG A 557 -34.50 0.64 1.54
C ARG A 557 -33.53 1.32 2.52
N LEU A 558 -32.69 2.23 2.03
CA LEU A 558 -31.76 3.01 2.87
C LEU A 558 -32.55 3.86 3.86
N HIS A 559 -33.59 4.56 3.40
CA HIS A 559 -34.46 5.38 4.24
C HIS A 559 -35.19 4.54 5.30
N ALA A 560 -35.68 3.35 4.93
CA ALA A 560 -36.27 2.41 5.88
C ALA A 560 -35.26 1.96 6.95
N LEU A 561 -34.03 1.61 6.55
CA LEU A 561 -32.94 1.23 7.46
C LEU A 561 -32.57 2.36 8.41
N GLU A 562 -32.52 3.61 7.94
CA GLU A 562 -32.29 4.82 8.77
C GLU A 562 -33.36 4.91 9.87
N GLY A 563 -34.63 4.78 9.52
CA GLY A 563 -35.73 4.77 10.49
C GLY A 563 -35.62 3.65 11.53
N GLU A 564 -35.25 2.44 11.10
CA GLU A 564 -35.03 1.32 12.01
C GLU A 564 -33.84 1.56 12.95
N VAL A 565 -32.73 2.09 12.43
CA VAL A 565 -31.53 2.41 13.23
C VAL A 565 -31.86 3.48 14.27
N TYR A 566 -32.57 4.56 13.89
CA TYR A 566 -32.96 5.63 14.81
C TYR A 566 -33.95 5.13 15.88
N THR A 567 -34.88 4.25 15.50
CA THR A 567 -35.78 3.61 16.46
C THR A 567 -35.02 2.78 17.49
N LEU A 568 -34.01 2.02 17.05
CA LEU A 568 -33.20 1.19 17.95
C LEU A 568 -32.21 2.01 18.80
N ALA A 569 -31.77 3.16 18.31
CA ALA A 569 -30.91 4.09 19.03
C ALA A 569 -31.70 5.00 20.01
N GLY A 570 -32.99 5.25 19.72
CA GLY A 570 -33.84 6.18 20.47
C GLY A 570 -33.73 7.63 20.01
N HIS A 571 -32.87 7.95 19.07
CA HIS A 571 -32.69 9.29 18.47
C HIS A 571 -32.02 9.24 17.09
N GLU A 572 -32.07 10.34 16.35
CA GLU A 572 -31.41 10.51 15.07
C GLU A 572 -29.92 10.84 15.25
N PHE A 573 -29.08 10.30 14.39
CA PHE A 573 -27.65 10.57 14.33
C PHE A 573 -27.09 10.26 12.93
N THR A 574 -25.86 10.70 12.63
CA THR A 574 -25.23 10.44 11.32
C THR A 574 -24.65 9.01 11.28
N ILE A 575 -25.35 8.06 10.65
CA ILE A 575 -24.98 6.63 10.57
C ILE A 575 -23.65 6.43 9.80
N THR A 576 -23.31 7.34 8.89
CA THR A 576 -22.04 7.33 8.16
C THR A 576 -20.87 7.88 8.97
N SER A 577 -21.11 8.51 10.13
CA SER A 577 -20.06 9.02 11.02
C SER A 577 -19.56 7.94 11.98
N PRO A 578 -18.31 7.44 11.83
CA PRO A 578 -17.75 6.43 12.74
C PRO A 578 -17.78 6.88 14.21
N LYS A 579 -17.62 8.20 14.46
CA LYS A 579 -17.62 8.78 15.80
C LYS A 579 -19.01 8.67 16.45
N GLN A 580 -20.08 9.05 15.72
CA GLN A 580 -21.45 9.02 16.25
C GLN A 580 -21.93 7.58 16.41
N VAL A 581 -21.66 6.71 15.42
CA VAL A 581 -21.95 5.27 15.55
C VAL A 581 -21.23 4.67 16.76
N GLY A 582 -19.98 5.02 17.00
CA GLY A 582 -19.22 4.54 18.16
C GLY A 582 -19.83 4.99 19.49
N ALA A 583 -20.29 6.24 19.60
CA ALA A 583 -20.97 6.75 20.79
C ALA A 583 -22.27 5.99 21.04
N VAL A 584 -23.13 5.86 20.04
CA VAL A 584 -24.41 5.13 20.15
C VAL A 584 -24.19 3.68 20.57
N LEU A 585 -23.27 2.96 19.90
CA LEU A 585 -23.08 1.53 20.19
C LEU A 585 -22.43 1.25 21.54
N PHE A 586 -21.45 2.04 21.95
CA PHE A 586 -20.58 1.71 23.07
C PHE A 586 -20.78 2.58 24.32
N GLU A 587 -21.30 3.81 24.18
CA GLU A 587 -21.57 4.70 25.32
C GLU A 587 -23.06 4.65 25.74
N GLU A 588 -23.98 4.70 24.76
CA GLU A 588 -25.41 4.74 25.01
C GLU A 588 -26.00 3.33 25.17
N LEU A 589 -25.88 2.48 24.14
CA LEU A 589 -26.41 1.12 24.14
C LEU A 589 -25.51 0.11 24.87
N LYS A 590 -24.24 0.44 25.10
CA LYS A 590 -23.27 -0.38 25.85
C LYS A 590 -23.22 -1.85 25.39
N ILE A 591 -23.25 -2.08 24.08
CA ILE A 591 -23.34 -3.42 23.51
C ILE A 591 -22.09 -4.30 23.72
N SER A 592 -20.98 -3.70 24.17
CA SER A 592 -19.76 -4.41 24.52
C SER A 592 -18.92 -3.63 25.54
N ASP A 593 -18.55 -4.29 26.64
CA ASP A 593 -17.64 -3.75 27.65
C ASP A 593 -16.16 -3.70 27.17
N LYS A 594 -15.83 -4.43 26.08
CA LYS A 594 -14.49 -4.52 25.50
C LYS A 594 -14.44 -3.90 24.12
N ALA A 595 -14.99 -2.69 23.97
CA ALA A 595 -14.97 -2.00 22.69
C ALA A 595 -13.54 -1.66 22.27
N ARG A 596 -13.15 -2.08 21.05
CA ARG A 596 -11.86 -1.71 20.45
C ARG A 596 -11.87 -0.22 20.14
N LYS A 597 -10.87 0.50 20.63
CA LYS A 597 -10.63 1.90 20.25
C LYS A 597 -9.55 1.97 19.17
N THR A 598 -9.74 2.90 18.27
CA THR A 598 -8.72 3.25 17.27
C THR A 598 -7.52 3.89 17.98
N LYS A 599 -6.40 4.02 17.28
CA LYS A 599 -5.22 4.74 17.77
C LYS A 599 -5.53 6.18 18.21
N THR A 600 -6.62 6.75 17.71
CA THR A 600 -7.10 8.11 18.06
C THR A 600 -8.06 8.15 19.26
N GLY A 601 -8.23 7.04 19.97
CA GLY A 601 -9.13 6.94 21.12
C GLY A 601 -10.62 6.84 20.77
N GLN A 602 -11.00 6.92 19.50
CA GLN A 602 -12.38 6.72 19.07
C GLN A 602 -12.70 5.22 19.03
N TYR A 603 -13.97 4.88 19.23
CA TYR A 603 -14.39 3.49 19.06
C TYR A 603 -14.21 3.06 17.58
N SER A 604 -13.61 1.89 17.38
CA SER A 604 -13.54 1.31 16.06
C SER A 604 -14.90 0.80 15.64
N THR A 605 -15.39 1.28 14.52
CA THR A 605 -16.63 0.84 13.89
C THR A 605 -16.34 0.26 12.49
N SER A 606 -15.13 -0.32 12.31
CA SER A 606 -14.80 -1.04 11.07
C SER A 606 -15.75 -2.21 10.85
N GLU A 607 -15.91 -2.63 9.61
CA GLU A 607 -16.77 -3.75 9.23
C GLU A 607 -16.44 -5.01 10.05
N GLU A 608 -15.15 -5.33 10.22
CA GLU A 608 -14.69 -6.46 11.03
C GLU A 608 -15.17 -6.38 12.50
N VAL A 609 -15.09 -5.18 13.10
CA VAL A 609 -15.55 -4.97 14.48
C VAL A 609 -17.06 -5.10 14.58
N LEU A 610 -17.79 -4.49 13.65
CA LEU A 610 -19.25 -4.58 13.63
C LEU A 610 -19.74 -6.00 13.36
N GLU A 611 -19.12 -6.74 12.43
CA GLU A 611 -19.44 -8.15 12.19
C GLU A 611 -19.28 -9.01 13.46
N SER A 612 -18.23 -8.79 14.24
CA SER A 612 -18.03 -9.49 15.52
C SER A 612 -19.09 -9.17 16.57
N LEU A 613 -19.87 -8.12 16.36
CA LEU A 613 -20.94 -7.64 17.26
C LEU A 613 -22.34 -7.90 16.70
N ARG A 614 -22.47 -8.49 15.52
CA ARG A 614 -23.72 -8.65 14.79
C ARG A 614 -24.83 -9.27 15.63
N GLU A 615 -24.52 -10.33 16.37
CA GLU A 615 -25.49 -11.06 17.20
C GLU A 615 -25.79 -10.40 18.54
N LYS A 616 -25.04 -9.36 18.92
CA LYS A 616 -25.18 -8.74 20.23
C LYS A 616 -26.33 -7.74 20.33
N HIS A 617 -26.64 -7.06 19.23
CA HIS A 617 -27.75 -6.10 19.17
C HIS A 617 -28.25 -5.89 17.75
N PRO A 618 -29.56 -5.86 17.48
CA PRO A 618 -30.13 -5.72 16.14
C PRO A 618 -29.65 -4.47 15.38
N ILE A 619 -29.32 -3.39 16.07
CA ILE A 619 -28.83 -2.15 15.44
C ILE A 619 -27.56 -2.37 14.62
N VAL A 620 -26.70 -3.31 15.03
CA VAL A 620 -25.41 -3.57 14.35
C VAL A 620 -25.64 -4.11 12.95
N GLU A 621 -26.55 -5.08 12.79
CA GLU A 621 -26.92 -5.62 11.50
C GLU A 621 -27.50 -4.53 10.59
N LYS A 622 -28.36 -3.65 11.13
CA LYS A 622 -28.96 -2.55 10.37
C LYS A 622 -27.93 -1.51 9.93
N ILE A 623 -26.95 -1.19 10.79
CA ILE A 623 -25.85 -0.28 10.43
C ILE A 623 -24.96 -0.90 9.35
N LEU A 624 -24.64 -2.18 9.43
CA LEU A 624 -23.88 -2.90 8.39
C LEU A 624 -24.62 -2.88 7.05
N ALA A 625 -25.92 -3.21 7.05
CA ALA A 625 -26.76 -3.18 5.85
C ALA A 625 -26.84 -1.75 5.27
N HIS A 626 -27.05 -0.74 6.11
CA HIS A 626 -27.07 0.66 5.67
C HIS A 626 -25.75 1.07 5.00
N ARG A 627 -24.60 0.75 5.60
CA ARG A 627 -23.29 1.10 5.05
C ARG A 627 -23.01 0.39 3.73
N ALA A 628 -23.34 -0.90 3.65
CA ALA A 628 -23.20 -1.69 2.42
C ALA A 628 -24.01 -1.07 1.28
N LEU A 629 -25.29 -0.80 1.53
CA LEU A 629 -26.20 -0.23 0.54
C LEU A 629 -25.79 1.18 0.12
N LYS A 630 -25.38 2.03 1.09
CA LYS A 630 -24.88 3.38 0.84
C LYS A 630 -23.63 3.40 -0.03
N LYS A 631 -22.71 2.46 0.21
CA LYS A 631 -21.50 2.28 -0.59
C LYS A 631 -21.85 1.90 -2.03
N LEU A 632 -22.74 0.93 -2.23
CA LEU A 632 -23.18 0.51 -3.56
C LEU A 632 -23.83 1.67 -4.33
N LEU A 633 -24.70 2.42 -3.65
CA LEU A 633 -25.39 3.55 -4.23
C LEU A 633 -24.40 4.64 -4.68
N SER A 634 -23.49 5.07 -3.79
CA SER A 634 -22.57 6.17 -4.09
C SER A 634 -21.45 5.79 -5.05
N THR A 635 -20.94 4.56 -4.96
CA THR A 635 -19.76 4.14 -5.75
C THR A 635 -20.14 3.68 -7.16
N TYR A 636 -21.30 3.07 -7.32
CA TYR A 636 -21.68 2.49 -8.60
C TYR A 636 -22.94 3.12 -9.20
N VAL A 637 -24.05 3.11 -8.47
CA VAL A 637 -25.34 3.51 -9.04
C VAL A 637 -25.36 5.00 -9.43
N ASP A 638 -24.87 5.88 -8.56
CA ASP A 638 -24.86 7.34 -8.81
C ASP A 638 -23.63 7.80 -9.59
N ALA A 639 -22.52 7.04 -9.55
CA ALA A 639 -21.26 7.41 -10.17
C ALA A 639 -21.14 6.94 -11.62
N LEU A 640 -21.43 5.66 -11.90
CA LEU A 640 -21.22 5.08 -13.23
C LEU A 640 -21.92 5.81 -14.38
N PRO A 641 -23.19 6.27 -14.26
CA PRO A 641 -23.83 7.02 -15.34
C PRO A 641 -23.09 8.33 -15.72
N LYS A 642 -22.41 8.95 -14.76
CA LYS A 642 -21.64 10.19 -14.99
C LYS A 642 -20.32 9.97 -15.73
N LEU A 643 -19.87 8.73 -15.77
CA LEU A 643 -18.62 8.32 -16.42
C LEU A 643 -18.84 7.80 -17.84
N ILE A 644 -20.09 7.83 -18.33
CA ILE A 644 -20.36 7.48 -19.72
C ILE A 644 -19.74 8.55 -20.63
N ASN A 645 -18.82 8.13 -21.47
CA ASN A 645 -18.18 9.00 -22.45
C ASN A 645 -19.21 9.45 -23.50
N ALA A 646 -19.32 10.75 -23.70
CA ALA A 646 -20.33 11.35 -24.59
C ALA A 646 -20.15 10.96 -26.06
N ARG A 647 -18.92 10.66 -26.51
CA ARG A 647 -18.60 10.27 -27.87
C ARG A 647 -18.97 8.81 -28.18
N THR A 648 -18.74 7.92 -27.21
CA THR A 648 -18.91 6.47 -27.41
C THR A 648 -20.19 5.92 -26.82
N GLY A 649 -20.82 6.63 -25.86
CA GLY A 649 -21.96 6.13 -25.09
C GLY A 649 -21.61 5.01 -24.10
N ARG A 650 -20.35 4.82 -23.76
CA ARG A 650 -19.83 3.71 -22.95
C ARG A 650 -19.00 4.19 -21.79
N VAL A 651 -18.81 3.32 -20.82
CA VAL A 651 -17.82 3.49 -19.76
C VAL A 651 -16.52 2.82 -20.17
N HIS A 652 -15.43 3.56 -20.08
CA HIS A 652 -14.08 3.11 -20.39
C HIS A 652 -13.27 3.08 -19.09
N THR A 653 -12.92 1.88 -18.64
CA THR A 653 -11.97 1.71 -17.53
C THR A 653 -10.55 1.65 -18.05
N SER A 654 -9.57 1.94 -17.22
CA SER A 654 -8.16 1.68 -17.53
C SER A 654 -7.71 0.38 -16.87
N PHE A 655 -7.14 -0.54 -17.63
CA PHE A 655 -6.52 -1.76 -17.13
C PHE A 655 -5.00 -1.55 -16.96
N ASN A 656 -4.55 -1.53 -15.73
CA ASN A 656 -3.15 -1.24 -15.42
C ASN A 656 -2.36 -2.53 -15.20
N GLN A 657 -1.26 -2.70 -15.95
CA GLN A 657 -0.35 -3.84 -15.85
C GLN A 657 0.70 -3.64 -14.74
N ALA A 658 1.14 -2.42 -14.50
CA ALA A 658 2.30 -2.07 -13.67
C ALA A 658 1.94 -1.58 -12.24
N VAL A 659 0.80 -2.01 -11.69
CA VAL A 659 0.34 -1.56 -10.36
C VAL A 659 0.46 -2.65 -9.31
N THR A 660 0.11 -3.89 -9.65
CA THR A 660 0.12 -4.98 -8.67
C THR A 660 1.42 -5.76 -8.73
N ALA A 661 2.06 -5.96 -7.59
CA ALA A 661 3.28 -6.75 -7.52
C ALA A 661 3.07 -8.28 -7.74
N THR A 662 1.81 -8.72 -7.90
CA THR A 662 1.47 -10.13 -8.18
C THR A 662 1.34 -10.45 -9.67
N GLY A 663 1.42 -9.47 -10.56
CA GLY A 663 1.13 -9.64 -11.98
C GLY A 663 -0.34 -9.51 -12.38
N ARG A 664 -1.26 -9.41 -11.41
CA ARG A 664 -2.68 -9.19 -11.71
C ARG A 664 -2.90 -7.82 -12.33
N LEU A 665 -3.87 -7.72 -13.25
CA LEU A 665 -4.35 -6.42 -13.70
C LEU A 665 -5.11 -5.71 -12.59
N SER A 666 -5.01 -4.40 -12.56
CA SER A 666 -5.93 -3.56 -11.77
C SER A 666 -6.79 -2.72 -12.70
N SER A 667 -7.98 -2.36 -12.27
CA SER A 667 -8.91 -1.52 -13.01
C SER A 667 -9.10 -0.19 -12.27
N SER A 668 -9.04 0.92 -12.99
CA SER A 668 -9.21 2.27 -12.42
C SER A 668 -10.01 3.17 -13.36
N ASN A 669 -10.62 4.19 -12.81
CA ASN A 669 -11.35 5.25 -13.51
C ASN A 669 -12.44 4.78 -14.49
N PRO A 670 -13.44 3.97 -14.03
CA PRO A 670 -13.71 3.45 -12.69
C PRO A 670 -13.12 2.06 -12.45
N ASN A 671 -12.98 1.65 -11.17
CA ASN A 671 -12.60 0.28 -10.85
C ASN A 671 -13.81 -0.66 -11.00
N LEU A 672 -13.87 -1.38 -12.11
CA LEU A 672 -14.95 -2.33 -12.43
C LEU A 672 -14.70 -3.75 -11.87
N GLN A 673 -13.47 -4.05 -11.41
CA GLN A 673 -13.14 -5.34 -10.81
C GLN A 673 -13.69 -5.50 -9.37
N ASN A 674 -14.08 -4.40 -8.73
CA ASN A 674 -14.58 -4.40 -7.36
C ASN A 674 -16.12 -4.41 -7.27
N ILE A 675 -16.85 -4.59 -8.36
CA ILE A 675 -18.32 -4.72 -8.35
C ILE A 675 -18.67 -6.03 -7.64
N PRO A 676 -19.44 -6.00 -6.54
CA PRO A 676 -19.66 -7.18 -5.71
C PRO A 676 -20.33 -8.34 -6.46
N VAL A 677 -19.80 -9.54 -6.29
CA VAL A 677 -20.37 -10.80 -6.78
C VAL A 677 -21.32 -11.42 -5.75
N ARG A 678 -21.03 -11.17 -4.47
CA ARG A 678 -21.76 -11.76 -3.34
C ARG A 678 -22.84 -10.81 -2.86
N GLY A 679 -24.01 -11.36 -2.53
CA GLY A 679 -25.17 -10.60 -2.08
C GLY A 679 -26.10 -10.17 -3.22
N GLU A 680 -27.39 -10.11 -2.93
CA GLU A 680 -28.43 -9.75 -3.91
C GLU A 680 -28.21 -8.33 -4.48
N ASP A 681 -27.88 -7.38 -3.61
CA ASP A 681 -27.72 -5.97 -3.99
C ASP A 681 -26.53 -5.74 -4.96
N GLY A 682 -25.41 -6.45 -4.77
CA GLY A 682 -24.28 -6.39 -5.69
C GLY A 682 -24.62 -6.98 -7.07
N ARG A 683 -25.41 -8.06 -7.06
CA ARG A 683 -25.90 -8.71 -8.28
C ARG A 683 -26.82 -7.81 -9.11
N GLU A 684 -27.69 -7.02 -8.45
CA GLU A 684 -28.57 -6.08 -9.15
C GLU A 684 -27.78 -5.06 -9.99
N ILE A 685 -26.64 -4.60 -9.51
CA ILE A 685 -25.78 -3.67 -10.27
C ILE A 685 -25.25 -4.32 -11.55
N ARG A 686 -24.93 -5.63 -11.52
CA ARG A 686 -24.43 -6.36 -12.70
C ARG A 686 -25.46 -6.46 -13.82
N LYS A 687 -26.76 -6.38 -13.55
CA LYS A 687 -27.82 -6.33 -14.56
C LYS A 687 -27.69 -5.13 -15.50
N ALA A 688 -27.12 -4.05 -15.00
CA ALA A 688 -26.95 -2.84 -15.80
C ALA A 688 -25.81 -2.92 -16.83
N PHE A 689 -24.93 -3.91 -16.73
CA PHE A 689 -23.88 -4.13 -17.71
C PHE A 689 -24.41 -5.00 -18.84
N VAL A 690 -24.60 -4.39 -20.00
CA VAL A 690 -25.27 -4.98 -21.15
C VAL A 690 -24.36 -5.05 -22.38
N PRO A 691 -24.60 -6.00 -23.31
CA PRO A 691 -23.84 -6.07 -24.56
C PRO A 691 -24.28 -4.98 -25.55
N ASP A 692 -23.64 -4.93 -26.70
CA ASP A 692 -24.05 -4.11 -27.84
C ASP A 692 -25.42 -4.56 -28.39
N ASP A 693 -26.08 -3.68 -29.14
CA ASP A 693 -27.35 -4.01 -29.77
C ASP A 693 -27.18 -5.19 -30.74
N GLY A 694 -28.02 -6.19 -30.63
CA GLY A 694 -27.94 -7.43 -31.42
C GLY A 694 -26.85 -8.41 -30.98
N CYS A 695 -26.21 -8.14 -29.84
CA CYS A 695 -25.20 -9.00 -29.22
C CYS A 695 -25.76 -9.64 -27.94
N THR A 696 -25.08 -10.67 -27.48
CA THR A 696 -25.29 -11.36 -26.22
C THR A 696 -24.10 -11.09 -25.31
N PHE A 697 -24.35 -10.90 -24.02
CA PHE A 697 -23.28 -10.84 -23.04
C PHE A 697 -22.77 -12.26 -22.79
N PHE A 698 -21.46 -12.47 -22.95
CA PHE A 698 -20.83 -13.77 -22.76
C PHE A 698 -19.74 -13.65 -21.72
N SER A 699 -19.74 -14.55 -20.74
CA SER A 699 -18.75 -14.63 -19.68
C SER A 699 -18.07 -15.99 -19.70
N ALA A 700 -16.77 -16.01 -19.47
CA ALA A 700 -15.97 -17.22 -19.27
C ALA A 700 -15.04 -17.06 -18.09
N ASP A 701 -15.07 -18.01 -17.14
CA ASP A 701 -14.35 -17.99 -15.89
C ASP A 701 -13.54 -19.26 -15.67
N TYR A 702 -12.34 -19.15 -15.10
CA TYR A 702 -11.56 -20.33 -14.77
C TYR A 702 -12.11 -21.05 -13.53
N SER A 703 -12.40 -22.32 -13.70
CA SER A 703 -12.86 -23.16 -12.58
C SER A 703 -11.71 -23.50 -11.64
N GLN A 704 -11.67 -22.84 -10.48
CA GLN A 704 -10.76 -23.11 -9.35
C GLN A 704 -9.27 -23.06 -9.73
N ILE A 705 -8.86 -22.10 -10.53
CA ILE A 705 -7.52 -22.01 -11.10
C ILE A 705 -6.41 -22.08 -10.05
N GLU A 706 -6.56 -21.39 -8.92
CA GLU A 706 -5.52 -21.35 -7.86
C GLU A 706 -5.31 -22.71 -7.20
N LEU A 707 -6.37 -23.51 -7.01
CA LEU A 707 -6.27 -24.87 -6.49
C LEU A 707 -5.63 -25.83 -7.51
N ARG A 708 -5.94 -25.67 -8.79
CA ARG A 708 -5.30 -26.43 -9.88
C ARG A 708 -3.82 -26.11 -10.00
N ILE A 709 -3.45 -24.84 -9.88
CA ILE A 709 -2.04 -24.40 -9.82
C ILE A 709 -1.36 -24.99 -8.59
N MET A 710 -1.98 -24.99 -7.43
CA MET A 710 -1.41 -25.64 -6.24
C MET A 710 -1.18 -27.14 -6.45
N ALA A 711 -2.13 -27.85 -7.06
CA ALA A 711 -1.95 -29.28 -7.40
C ALA A 711 -0.77 -29.48 -8.35
N HIS A 712 -0.63 -28.62 -9.36
CA HIS A 712 0.48 -28.65 -10.32
C HIS A 712 1.83 -28.41 -9.64
N LEU A 713 1.95 -27.33 -8.87
CA LEU A 713 3.20 -26.87 -8.25
C LEU A 713 3.66 -27.80 -7.12
N SER A 714 2.73 -28.28 -6.29
CA SER A 714 3.06 -29.22 -5.21
C SER A 714 3.36 -30.61 -5.73
N GLY A 715 2.74 -31.01 -6.85
CA GLY A 715 2.80 -32.37 -7.35
C GLY A 715 2.12 -33.39 -6.43
N ASP A 716 1.15 -32.98 -5.64
CA ASP A 716 0.42 -33.86 -4.73
C ASP A 716 -0.47 -34.82 -5.51
N GLU A 717 -0.22 -36.11 -5.34
CA GLU A 717 -0.84 -37.18 -6.13
C GLU A 717 -2.34 -37.29 -5.89
N HIS A 718 -2.79 -37.06 -4.65
CA HIS A 718 -4.19 -37.14 -4.32
C HIS A 718 -4.96 -35.97 -4.92
N MET A 719 -4.42 -34.76 -4.80
CA MET A 719 -5.03 -33.56 -5.38
C MET A 719 -5.08 -33.63 -6.91
N ILE A 720 -3.99 -34.12 -7.55
CA ILE A 720 -3.92 -34.33 -9.00
C ILE A 720 -4.95 -35.38 -9.44
N ALA A 721 -5.05 -36.50 -8.71
CA ALA A 721 -6.00 -37.56 -9.06
C ALA A 721 -7.45 -37.09 -8.96
N ASP A 722 -7.81 -36.31 -7.94
CA ASP A 722 -9.15 -35.76 -7.77
C ASP A 722 -9.53 -34.80 -8.90
N PHE A 723 -8.62 -33.92 -9.33
CA PHE A 723 -8.85 -33.03 -10.48
C PHE A 723 -8.96 -33.78 -11.81
N ASN A 724 -8.10 -34.77 -12.04
CA ASN A 724 -8.11 -35.57 -13.26
C ASN A 724 -9.35 -36.48 -13.36
N ALA A 725 -9.91 -36.89 -12.21
CA ALA A 725 -11.16 -37.62 -12.16
C ALA A 725 -12.42 -36.73 -12.34
N GLY A 726 -12.26 -35.41 -12.41
CA GLY A 726 -13.35 -34.45 -12.52
C GLY A 726 -14.19 -34.30 -11.24
N HIS A 727 -13.67 -34.69 -10.10
CA HIS A 727 -14.36 -34.56 -8.83
C HIS A 727 -14.45 -33.09 -8.38
N ASP A 728 -15.54 -32.75 -7.68
CA ASP A 728 -15.60 -31.50 -6.93
C ASP A 728 -14.49 -31.54 -5.85
N ILE A 729 -13.44 -30.74 -6.01
CA ILE A 729 -12.26 -30.74 -5.15
C ILE A 729 -12.61 -30.46 -3.67
N HIS A 730 -13.65 -29.66 -3.40
CA HIS A 730 -14.07 -29.38 -2.04
C HIS A 730 -14.78 -30.58 -1.41
N ALA A 731 -15.58 -31.31 -2.19
CA ALA A 731 -16.20 -32.53 -1.76
C ALA A 731 -15.16 -33.65 -1.61
N ALA A 732 -14.23 -33.78 -2.55
CA ALA A 732 -13.12 -34.75 -2.46
C ALA A 732 -12.22 -34.49 -1.23
N THR A 733 -11.85 -33.24 -0.98
CA THR A 733 -11.12 -32.85 0.23
C THR A 733 -11.90 -33.23 1.51
N ALA A 734 -13.19 -32.92 1.56
CA ALA A 734 -14.03 -33.27 2.70
C ALA A 734 -14.13 -34.79 2.90
N ALA A 735 -14.35 -35.54 1.82
CA ALA A 735 -14.40 -37.01 1.86
C ALA A 735 -13.15 -37.62 2.50
N ARG A 736 -11.98 -37.13 2.11
CA ARG A 736 -10.66 -37.56 2.62
C ARG A 736 -10.45 -37.15 4.09
N ILE A 737 -10.70 -35.87 4.43
CA ILE A 737 -10.52 -35.34 5.80
C ILE A 737 -11.45 -36.01 6.79
N PHE A 738 -12.71 -36.25 6.42
CA PHE A 738 -13.71 -36.85 7.29
C PHE A 738 -13.83 -38.38 7.13
N HIS A 739 -13.00 -39.00 6.28
CA HIS A 739 -12.95 -40.45 6.02
C HIS A 739 -14.30 -41.04 5.60
N LYS A 740 -14.95 -40.40 4.63
CA LYS A 740 -16.26 -40.77 4.10
C LYS A 740 -16.21 -40.93 2.58
N PRO A 741 -17.15 -41.72 1.99
CA PRO A 741 -17.40 -41.67 0.55
C PRO A 741 -17.82 -40.26 0.12
N ILE A 742 -17.46 -39.83 -1.10
CA ILE A 742 -17.73 -38.49 -1.60
C ILE A 742 -19.21 -38.18 -1.67
N GLU A 743 -20.05 -39.19 -1.90
CA GLU A 743 -21.49 -39.11 -1.98
C GLU A 743 -22.17 -38.87 -0.62
N GLU A 744 -21.47 -39.19 0.49
CA GLU A 744 -21.93 -39.00 1.85
C GLU A 744 -21.46 -37.69 2.49
N VAL A 745 -20.73 -36.88 1.75
CA VAL A 745 -20.25 -35.57 2.23
C VAL A 745 -21.42 -34.60 2.38
N SER A 746 -21.61 -34.12 3.59
CA SER A 746 -22.64 -33.11 3.87
C SER A 746 -22.26 -31.72 3.30
N ARG A 747 -23.27 -30.87 3.11
CA ARG A 747 -23.06 -29.48 2.67
C ARG A 747 -22.17 -28.69 3.65
N ASP A 748 -22.26 -28.96 4.94
CA ASP A 748 -21.43 -28.30 5.97
C ASP A 748 -19.96 -28.76 5.90
N GLU A 749 -19.72 -30.05 5.75
CA GLU A 749 -18.39 -30.62 5.59
C GLU A 749 -17.73 -30.09 4.31
N ARG A 750 -18.47 -30.03 3.19
CA ARG A 750 -18.00 -29.43 1.95
C ARG A 750 -17.66 -27.93 2.14
N ARG A 751 -18.49 -27.19 2.88
CA ARG A 751 -18.26 -25.79 3.22
C ARG A 751 -17.01 -25.62 4.06
N LYS A 752 -16.82 -26.45 5.09
CA LYS A 752 -15.60 -26.47 5.93
C LYS A 752 -14.36 -26.75 5.07
N ALA A 753 -14.40 -27.77 4.21
CA ALA A 753 -13.32 -28.10 3.30
C ALA A 753 -13.04 -26.99 2.28
N LYS A 754 -14.06 -26.34 1.74
CA LYS A 754 -13.89 -25.16 0.86
C LYS A 754 -13.14 -24.03 1.57
N THR A 755 -13.51 -23.74 2.80
CA THR A 755 -12.85 -22.69 3.60
C THR A 755 -11.41 -23.09 3.97
N ALA A 756 -11.18 -24.38 4.25
CA ALA A 756 -9.84 -24.91 4.50
C ALA A 756 -8.96 -24.87 3.25
N ASN A 757 -9.45 -25.33 2.09
CA ASN A 757 -8.72 -25.34 0.83
C ASN A 757 -8.16 -23.96 0.47
N PHE A 758 -9.02 -22.92 0.48
CA PHE A 758 -8.55 -21.56 0.21
C PHE A 758 -7.77 -20.96 1.38
N GLY A 759 -8.25 -21.16 2.61
CA GLY A 759 -7.60 -20.60 3.79
C GLY A 759 -6.17 -21.08 3.98
N ILE A 760 -5.91 -22.38 3.81
CA ILE A 760 -4.60 -22.98 3.99
C ILE A 760 -3.62 -22.52 2.93
N ILE A 761 -4.04 -22.45 1.66
CA ILE A 761 -3.22 -21.90 0.57
C ILE A 761 -2.78 -20.47 0.88
N TYR A 762 -3.67 -19.67 1.47
CA TYR A 762 -3.36 -18.30 1.89
C TYR A 762 -2.69 -18.20 3.28
N GLY A 763 -2.27 -19.34 3.85
CA GLY A 763 -1.53 -19.37 5.11
C GLY A 763 -2.38 -19.00 6.33
N ILE A 764 -3.66 -19.39 6.36
CA ILE A 764 -4.56 -19.14 7.50
C ILE A 764 -4.06 -19.87 8.75
N SER A 765 -4.06 -19.20 9.89
CA SER A 765 -3.78 -19.82 11.18
C SER A 765 -5.01 -20.57 11.72
N ALA A 766 -4.81 -21.49 12.67
CA ALA A 766 -5.91 -22.15 13.36
C ALA A 766 -6.87 -21.17 14.05
N PHE A 767 -6.37 -20.00 14.49
CA PHE A 767 -7.20 -18.92 15.00
C PHE A 767 -8.06 -18.31 13.89
N GLY A 768 -7.47 -17.95 12.75
CA GLY A 768 -8.22 -17.36 11.64
C GLY A 768 -9.26 -18.31 11.04
N LEU A 769 -8.95 -19.62 10.99
CA LEU A 769 -9.89 -20.63 10.51
C LEU A 769 -11.05 -20.85 11.51
N SER A 770 -10.76 -20.85 12.80
CA SER A 770 -11.75 -20.92 13.89
C SER A 770 -12.77 -19.78 13.80
N GLU A 771 -12.31 -18.54 13.61
CA GLU A 771 -13.15 -17.36 13.42
C GLU A 771 -14.04 -17.48 12.16
N ARG A 772 -13.45 -17.85 11.02
CA ARG A 772 -14.20 -17.96 9.74
C ARG A 772 -15.25 -19.03 9.72
N LEU A 773 -15.02 -20.14 10.41
CA LEU A 773 -15.94 -21.27 10.45
C LEU A 773 -16.86 -21.25 11.67
N SER A 774 -16.62 -20.33 12.62
CA SER A 774 -17.29 -20.29 13.94
C SER A 774 -17.22 -21.61 14.69
N ILE A 775 -16.00 -22.25 14.68
CA ILE A 775 -15.72 -23.52 15.35
C ILE A 775 -14.64 -23.32 16.43
N PRO A 776 -14.54 -24.23 17.41
CA PRO A 776 -13.47 -24.20 18.40
C PRO A 776 -12.07 -24.24 17.76
N ARG A 777 -11.10 -23.53 18.36
CA ARG A 777 -9.72 -23.48 17.86
C ARG A 777 -9.05 -24.86 17.76
N GLY A 778 -9.41 -25.78 18.66
CA GLY A 778 -8.95 -27.18 18.61
C GLY A 778 -9.40 -27.87 17.32
N GLU A 779 -10.71 -27.78 17.01
CA GLU A 779 -11.29 -28.35 15.78
C GLU A 779 -10.68 -27.73 14.52
N ALA A 780 -10.46 -26.41 14.53
CA ALA A 780 -9.80 -25.72 13.40
C ALA A 780 -8.35 -26.20 13.20
N LYS A 781 -7.62 -26.50 14.29
CA LYS A 781 -6.28 -27.08 14.23
C LYS A 781 -6.31 -28.49 13.67
N GLU A 782 -7.20 -29.34 14.18
CA GLU A 782 -7.39 -30.72 13.68
C GLU A 782 -7.70 -30.72 12.17
N LEU A 783 -8.55 -29.80 11.72
CA LEU A 783 -8.88 -29.67 10.30
C LEU A 783 -7.65 -29.31 9.45
N ILE A 784 -6.78 -28.41 9.92
CA ILE A 784 -5.53 -28.05 9.23
C ILE A 784 -4.55 -29.25 9.23
N ASP A 785 -4.40 -29.92 10.36
CA ASP A 785 -3.52 -31.07 10.48
C ASP A 785 -3.97 -32.21 9.55
N SER A 786 -5.28 -32.56 9.55
CA SER A 786 -5.86 -33.55 8.65
C SER A 786 -5.75 -33.19 7.17
N TYR A 787 -5.85 -31.89 6.84
CA TYR A 787 -5.60 -31.41 5.48
C TYR A 787 -4.17 -31.72 5.02
N PHE A 788 -3.17 -31.44 5.85
CA PHE A 788 -1.78 -31.69 5.52
C PHE A 788 -1.40 -33.18 5.59
N GLU A 789 -2.12 -33.98 6.37
CA GLU A 789 -2.00 -35.46 6.30
C GLU A 789 -2.55 -36.01 4.99
N THR A 790 -3.65 -35.40 4.50
CA THR A 790 -4.28 -35.76 3.22
C THR A 790 -3.43 -35.33 2.03
N TYR A 791 -2.84 -34.14 2.09
CA TYR A 791 -2.05 -33.51 1.02
C TYR A 791 -0.63 -33.16 1.49
N PRO A 792 0.23 -34.18 1.78
CA PRO A 792 1.54 -33.92 2.38
C PRO A 792 2.48 -33.11 1.48
N LYS A 793 2.40 -33.29 0.14
CA LYS A 793 3.25 -32.55 -0.79
C LYS A 793 2.88 -31.07 -0.90
N VAL A 794 1.65 -30.69 -0.56
CA VAL A 794 1.26 -29.28 -0.44
C VAL A 794 2.05 -28.63 0.69
N LYS A 795 2.16 -29.26 1.85
CA LYS A 795 2.95 -28.76 2.99
C LYS A 795 4.44 -28.65 2.66
N GLU A 796 4.98 -29.67 1.99
CA GLU A 796 6.38 -29.69 1.55
C GLU A 796 6.66 -28.54 0.58
N TYR A 797 5.76 -28.31 -0.38
CA TYR A 797 5.86 -27.22 -1.35
C TYR A 797 5.82 -25.84 -0.66
N MET A 798 4.89 -25.64 0.28
CA MET A 798 4.78 -24.39 1.03
C MET A 798 6.08 -24.08 1.80
N ASN A 799 6.64 -25.09 2.49
CA ASN A 799 7.89 -24.91 3.21
C ASN A 799 9.06 -24.62 2.25
N ALA A 800 9.13 -25.34 1.12
CA ALA A 800 10.16 -25.11 0.11
C ALA A 800 10.06 -23.70 -0.54
N CYS A 801 8.87 -23.11 -0.67
CA CYS A 801 8.71 -21.72 -1.12
C CYS A 801 9.31 -20.75 -0.10
N ILE A 802 9.02 -20.95 1.18
CA ILE A 802 9.56 -20.11 2.26
C ILE A 802 11.09 -20.22 2.32
N ASP A 803 11.65 -21.43 2.23
CA ASP A 803 13.10 -21.66 2.28
C ASP A 803 13.81 -21.04 1.07
N ARG A 804 13.26 -21.20 -0.13
CA ARG A 804 13.78 -20.54 -1.36
C ARG A 804 13.72 -19.02 -1.26
N ALA A 805 12.63 -18.48 -0.70
CA ALA A 805 12.50 -17.06 -0.49
C ALA A 805 13.52 -16.52 0.52
N LYS A 806 13.79 -17.26 1.61
CA LYS A 806 14.83 -16.91 2.60
C LYS A 806 16.24 -16.92 2.01
N GLU A 807 16.51 -17.84 1.08
CA GLU A 807 17.80 -17.96 0.41
C GLU A 807 18.03 -16.84 -0.63
N ARG A 808 17.00 -16.53 -1.44
CA ARG A 808 17.14 -15.69 -2.62
C ARG A 808 16.65 -14.26 -2.43
N GLY A 809 15.81 -13.97 -1.43
CA GLY A 809 15.14 -12.70 -1.24
C GLY A 809 13.91 -12.51 -2.14
N TYR A 810 13.61 -13.46 -3.01
CA TYR A 810 12.45 -13.42 -3.90
C TYR A 810 11.91 -14.83 -4.20
N ILE A 811 10.70 -14.89 -4.76
CA ILE A 811 10.07 -16.10 -5.27
C ILE A 811 9.66 -15.89 -6.74
N LEU A 812 9.48 -16.99 -7.48
CA LEU A 812 9.14 -16.99 -8.91
C LEU A 812 7.78 -17.64 -9.16
N THR A 813 7.04 -17.11 -10.16
CA THR A 813 5.93 -17.83 -10.81
C THR A 813 6.47 -18.90 -11.78
N GLU A 814 5.57 -19.74 -12.33
CA GLU A 814 5.92 -20.68 -13.41
C GLU A 814 6.45 -19.99 -14.68
N PHE A 815 6.01 -18.75 -14.91
CA PHE A 815 6.48 -17.93 -16.04
C PHE A 815 7.74 -17.10 -15.70
N LYS A 816 8.37 -17.34 -14.52
CA LYS A 816 9.56 -16.67 -14.03
C LYS A 816 9.34 -15.20 -13.59
N ARG A 817 8.12 -14.74 -13.41
CA ARG A 817 7.86 -13.44 -12.81
C ARG A 817 8.41 -13.43 -11.38
N ARG A 818 9.15 -12.36 -11.02
CA ARG A 818 9.75 -12.21 -9.70
C ARG A 818 8.81 -11.49 -8.73
N ARG A 819 8.77 -11.99 -7.51
CA ARG A 819 8.20 -11.30 -6.35
C ARG A 819 9.26 -11.17 -5.28
N TYR A 820 9.73 -9.97 -5.00
CA TYR A 820 10.70 -9.70 -3.96
C TYR A 820 10.05 -9.76 -2.58
N LEU A 821 10.80 -10.25 -1.58
CA LEU A 821 10.33 -10.46 -0.21
C LEU A 821 11.40 -10.00 0.79
N PRO A 822 11.66 -8.69 0.89
CA PRO A 822 12.73 -8.16 1.73
C PRO A 822 12.57 -8.51 3.21
N ASP A 823 11.33 -8.66 3.66
CA ASP A 823 10.98 -8.95 5.05
C ASP A 823 11.01 -10.45 5.41
N ILE A 824 11.39 -11.34 4.47
CA ILE A 824 11.33 -12.80 4.67
C ILE A 824 12.24 -13.29 5.81
N ASN A 825 13.35 -12.57 6.04
CA ASN A 825 14.31 -12.84 7.10
C ASN A 825 14.13 -11.89 8.31
N SER A 826 13.02 -11.15 8.41
CA SER A 826 12.75 -10.26 9.52
C SER A 826 12.70 -11.01 10.85
N ARG A 827 13.35 -10.46 11.87
CA ARG A 827 13.27 -10.98 13.25
C ARG A 827 11.87 -10.80 13.87
N ASN A 828 11.11 -9.81 13.38
CA ASN A 828 9.72 -9.62 13.82
C ASN A 828 8.82 -10.72 13.26
N ALA A 829 8.30 -11.58 14.13
CA ALA A 829 7.47 -12.74 13.77
C ALA A 829 6.20 -12.35 12.97
N THR A 830 5.62 -11.19 13.22
CA THR A 830 4.41 -10.72 12.51
C THR A 830 4.78 -10.31 11.07
N VAL A 831 5.85 -9.55 10.91
CA VAL A 831 6.36 -9.07 9.61
C VAL A 831 6.86 -10.26 8.79
N ARG A 832 7.70 -11.10 9.39
CA ARG A 832 8.17 -12.34 8.75
C ARG A 832 7.02 -13.25 8.34
N GLY A 833 6.03 -13.46 9.22
CA GLY A 833 4.87 -14.30 8.91
C GLY A 833 4.02 -13.73 7.75
N TYR A 834 4.00 -12.41 7.56
CA TYR A 834 3.38 -11.82 6.38
C TYR A 834 4.18 -12.12 5.11
N ALA A 835 5.51 -11.96 5.15
CA ALA A 835 6.40 -12.29 4.04
C ALA A 835 6.37 -13.80 3.69
N GLU A 836 6.33 -14.69 4.71
CA GLU A 836 6.19 -16.13 4.52
C GLU A 836 4.88 -16.51 3.82
N ARG A 837 3.76 -15.86 4.17
CA ARG A 837 2.50 -16.05 3.44
C ARG A 837 2.61 -15.58 2.00
N ASN A 838 3.24 -14.44 1.75
CA ASN A 838 3.45 -13.96 0.38
C ASN A 838 4.37 -14.89 -0.43
N ALA A 839 5.37 -15.52 0.20
CA ALA A 839 6.23 -16.50 -0.45
C ALA A 839 5.46 -17.72 -1.00
N VAL A 840 4.38 -18.11 -0.32
CA VAL A 840 3.50 -19.21 -0.77
C VAL A 840 2.48 -18.73 -1.79
N ASN A 841 1.87 -17.56 -1.57
CA ASN A 841 0.76 -17.06 -2.39
C ASN A 841 1.22 -16.52 -3.74
N ALA A 842 2.37 -15.84 -3.80
CA ALA A 842 2.82 -15.15 -5.00
C ALA A 842 3.02 -16.09 -6.20
N PRO A 843 3.62 -17.29 -6.09
CA PRO A 843 3.72 -18.23 -7.20
C PRO A 843 2.34 -18.63 -7.75
N ILE A 844 1.36 -18.84 -6.89
CA ILE A 844 0.02 -19.29 -7.28
C ILE A 844 -0.74 -18.16 -7.96
N GLN A 845 -0.86 -17.02 -7.29
CA GLN A 845 -1.61 -15.88 -7.81
C GLN A 845 -0.96 -15.29 -9.06
N GLY A 846 0.38 -15.21 -9.08
CA GLY A 846 1.11 -14.69 -10.23
C GLY A 846 1.01 -15.63 -11.43
N THR A 847 1.10 -16.95 -11.22
CA THR A 847 0.89 -17.92 -12.31
C THR A 847 -0.54 -17.84 -12.84
N ALA A 848 -1.56 -17.70 -11.99
CA ALA A 848 -2.94 -17.50 -12.42
C ALA A 848 -3.10 -16.22 -13.25
N ALA A 849 -2.48 -15.12 -12.81
CA ALA A 849 -2.49 -13.85 -13.55
C ALA A 849 -1.80 -13.96 -14.91
N ASP A 850 -0.69 -14.69 -14.98
CA ASP A 850 0.03 -14.90 -16.25
C ASP A 850 -0.79 -15.79 -17.21
N ILE A 851 -1.44 -16.86 -16.72
CA ILE A 851 -2.30 -17.75 -17.51
C ILE A 851 -3.44 -16.96 -18.17
N ILE A 852 -4.17 -16.13 -17.43
CA ILE A 852 -5.29 -15.38 -18.02
C ILE A 852 -4.80 -14.34 -19.02
N LYS A 853 -3.64 -13.72 -18.81
CA LYS A 853 -3.00 -12.82 -19.79
C LYS A 853 -2.65 -13.52 -21.07
N VAL A 854 -2.08 -14.71 -21.00
CA VAL A 854 -1.77 -15.55 -22.18
C VAL A 854 -3.05 -15.92 -22.92
N ALA A 855 -4.11 -16.32 -22.20
CA ALA A 855 -5.42 -16.59 -22.78
C ALA A 855 -6.00 -15.36 -23.50
N MET A 856 -5.95 -14.18 -22.87
CA MET A 856 -6.42 -12.92 -23.47
C MET A 856 -5.73 -12.61 -24.80
N VAL A 857 -4.40 -12.77 -24.84
CA VAL A 857 -3.61 -12.57 -26.08
C VAL A 857 -3.99 -13.58 -27.17
N ALA A 858 -4.15 -14.84 -26.80
CA ALA A 858 -4.52 -15.90 -27.76
C ALA A 858 -5.94 -15.70 -28.30
N ILE A 859 -6.90 -15.37 -27.44
CA ILE A 859 -8.29 -15.09 -27.82
C ILE A 859 -8.36 -13.88 -28.76
N ASP A 860 -7.74 -12.76 -28.39
CA ASP A 860 -7.74 -11.54 -29.22
C ASP A 860 -7.13 -11.80 -30.61
N ARG A 861 -6.03 -12.53 -30.66
CA ARG A 861 -5.41 -12.95 -31.95
C ARG A 861 -6.38 -13.73 -32.80
N ARG A 862 -7.04 -14.76 -32.24
CA ARG A 862 -7.99 -15.58 -33.02
C ARG A 862 -9.24 -14.82 -33.42
N LEU A 863 -9.78 -13.95 -32.60
CA LEU A 863 -10.91 -13.09 -32.97
C LEU A 863 -10.57 -12.23 -34.19
N ARG A 864 -9.34 -11.75 -34.30
CA ARG A 864 -8.86 -10.93 -35.42
C ARG A 864 -8.57 -11.79 -36.66
N GLU A 865 -7.88 -12.92 -36.54
CA GLU A 865 -7.57 -13.84 -37.61
C GLU A 865 -8.85 -14.41 -38.25
N GLU A 866 -9.84 -14.75 -37.47
CA GLU A 866 -11.14 -15.25 -37.92
C GLU A 866 -12.11 -14.13 -38.32
N GLN A 867 -11.70 -12.86 -38.23
CA GLN A 867 -12.48 -11.65 -38.55
C GLN A 867 -13.82 -11.56 -37.84
N LEU A 868 -13.89 -12.05 -36.60
CA LEU A 868 -15.06 -11.97 -35.73
C LEU A 868 -15.30 -10.55 -35.24
N GLN A 869 -16.56 -10.17 -35.11
CA GLN A 869 -16.97 -8.85 -34.59
C GLN A 869 -17.14 -8.81 -33.08
N THR A 870 -16.93 -9.94 -32.43
CA THR A 870 -16.94 -10.09 -30.99
C THR A 870 -15.92 -9.17 -30.33
N LYS A 871 -16.29 -8.53 -29.24
CA LYS A 871 -15.45 -7.61 -28.47
C LYS A 871 -15.19 -8.18 -27.08
N MET A 872 -13.93 -8.31 -26.70
CA MET A 872 -13.55 -8.46 -25.28
C MET A 872 -13.73 -7.11 -24.62
N ILE A 873 -14.46 -7.04 -23.49
CA ILE A 873 -14.88 -5.77 -22.87
C ILE A 873 -14.42 -5.62 -21.43
N LEU A 874 -14.36 -6.71 -20.65
CA LEU A 874 -13.93 -6.68 -19.25
C LEU A 874 -13.08 -7.90 -18.92
N GLN A 875 -12.14 -7.69 -17.96
CA GLN A 875 -11.44 -8.74 -17.23
C GLN A 875 -11.63 -8.50 -15.74
N VAL A 876 -12.13 -9.49 -15.01
CA VAL A 876 -12.42 -9.39 -13.58
C VAL A 876 -11.89 -10.64 -12.88
N HIS A 877 -10.77 -10.51 -12.17
CA HIS A 877 -10.06 -11.62 -11.51
C HIS A 877 -9.63 -12.73 -12.48
N ASP A 878 -10.36 -13.82 -12.56
CA ASP A 878 -10.18 -15.00 -13.43
C ASP A 878 -11.26 -15.12 -14.53
N GLU A 879 -12.10 -14.08 -14.66
CA GLU A 879 -13.23 -13.98 -15.59
C GLU A 879 -12.92 -13.04 -16.76
N LEU A 880 -13.32 -13.45 -17.97
CA LEU A 880 -13.31 -12.63 -19.19
C LEU A 880 -14.73 -12.42 -19.70
N ASN A 881 -15.06 -11.19 -20.05
CA ASN A 881 -16.39 -10.80 -20.51
C ASN A 881 -16.36 -10.22 -21.92
N PHE A 882 -17.35 -10.58 -22.70
CA PHE A 882 -17.44 -10.26 -24.13
C PHE A 882 -18.84 -9.75 -24.50
N SER A 883 -18.86 -8.89 -25.52
CA SER A 883 -20.06 -8.56 -26.29
C SER A 883 -20.02 -9.33 -27.61
N VAL A 884 -20.89 -10.34 -27.77
CA VAL A 884 -20.84 -11.33 -28.85
C VAL A 884 -22.06 -11.20 -29.75
N PRO A 885 -21.91 -10.93 -31.06
CA PRO A 885 -23.01 -10.99 -32.00
C PRO A 885 -23.67 -12.37 -31.97
N GLN A 886 -25.01 -12.42 -31.95
CA GLN A 886 -25.77 -13.67 -31.79
C GLN A 886 -25.32 -14.78 -32.79
N ARG A 887 -24.94 -14.38 -34.00
CA ARG A 887 -24.47 -15.33 -35.04
C ARG A 887 -23.10 -15.94 -34.76
N GLU A 888 -22.30 -15.33 -33.91
CA GLU A 888 -20.93 -15.75 -33.55
C GLU A 888 -20.89 -16.55 -32.25
N LEU A 889 -21.99 -16.62 -31.50
CA LEU A 889 -22.01 -17.11 -30.12
C LEU A 889 -21.42 -18.53 -29.97
N ASP A 890 -21.84 -19.48 -30.82
CA ASP A 890 -21.33 -20.85 -30.73
C ASP A 890 -19.83 -20.93 -31.09
N THR A 891 -19.39 -20.18 -32.12
CA THR A 891 -17.98 -20.11 -32.50
C THR A 891 -17.13 -19.52 -31.40
N VAL A 892 -17.59 -18.41 -30.84
CA VAL A 892 -16.85 -17.69 -29.75
C VAL A 892 -16.82 -18.54 -28.48
N ARG A 893 -17.90 -19.22 -28.13
CA ARG A 893 -17.93 -20.15 -27.00
C ARG A 893 -16.83 -21.21 -27.12
N HIS A 894 -16.71 -21.87 -28.27
CA HIS A 894 -15.66 -22.87 -28.50
C HIS A 894 -14.27 -22.26 -28.50
N LEU A 895 -14.09 -21.13 -29.16
CA LEU A 895 -12.83 -20.44 -29.28
C LEU A 895 -12.32 -20.00 -27.89
N VAL A 896 -13.15 -19.31 -27.09
CA VAL A 896 -12.74 -18.77 -25.80
C VAL A 896 -12.42 -19.90 -24.81
N VAL A 897 -13.28 -20.91 -24.70
CA VAL A 897 -13.02 -22.05 -23.80
C VAL A 897 -11.74 -22.78 -24.22
N GLU A 898 -11.56 -23.05 -25.53
CA GLU A 898 -10.37 -23.72 -26.03
C GLU A 898 -9.07 -22.95 -25.70
N GLU A 899 -9.03 -21.64 -25.96
CA GLU A 899 -7.84 -20.82 -25.69
C GLU A 899 -7.59 -20.65 -24.18
N MET A 900 -8.62 -20.54 -23.35
CA MET A 900 -8.46 -20.51 -21.91
C MET A 900 -7.91 -21.84 -21.38
N GLU A 901 -8.44 -22.98 -21.81
CA GLU A 901 -8.01 -24.30 -21.34
C GLU A 901 -6.60 -24.69 -21.85
N ARG A 902 -6.16 -24.12 -22.97
CA ARG A 902 -4.85 -24.36 -23.57
C ARG A 902 -3.79 -23.33 -23.19
N ALA A 903 -4.16 -22.29 -22.47
CA ALA A 903 -3.25 -21.18 -22.14
C ALA A 903 -1.95 -21.63 -21.45
N PHE A 904 -2.02 -22.70 -20.66
CA PHE A 904 -0.86 -23.29 -19.99
C PHE A 904 -1.01 -24.80 -19.76
N SER A 905 0.04 -25.56 -19.99
CA SER A 905 0.04 -27.02 -19.79
C SER A 905 0.44 -27.38 -18.36
N MET A 906 -0.49 -27.99 -17.62
CA MET A 906 -0.29 -28.41 -16.23
C MET A 906 -0.48 -29.93 -16.07
N ARG A 907 -0.17 -30.44 -14.86
CA ARG A 907 -0.42 -31.85 -14.46
C ARG A 907 -1.91 -32.16 -14.29
N VAL A 908 -2.74 -31.12 -14.20
CA VAL A 908 -4.18 -31.17 -14.10
C VAL A 908 -4.78 -30.30 -15.21
N PRO A 909 -5.95 -30.61 -15.73
CA PRO A 909 -6.54 -29.79 -16.80
C PRO A 909 -6.90 -28.39 -16.27
N LEU A 910 -6.68 -27.36 -17.09
CA LEU A 910 -7.39 -26.09 -16.93
C LEU A 910 -8.82 -26.31 -17.43
N LEU A 911 -9.79 -25.78 -16.71
CA LEU A 911 -11.19 -25.81 -17.14
C LEU A 911 -11.76 -24.39 -17.06
N ALA A 912 -12.48 -24.01 -18.13
CA ALA A 912 -13.18 -22.77 -18.22
C ALA A 912 -14.70 -23.03 -18.26
N GLU A 913 -15.43 -22.47 -17.31
CA GLU A 913 -16.89 -22.45 -17.31
C GLU A 913 -17.37 -21.20 -18.04
N CYS A 914 -18.44 -21.28 -18.80
CA CYS A 914 -18.96 -20.15 -19.54
C CYS A 914 -20.48 -20.09 -19.52
N GLY A 915 -21.01 -18.86 -19.59
CA GLY A 915 -22.44 -18.59 -19.71
C GLY A 915 -22.69 -17.41 -20.63
N ASP A 916 -23.95 -17.24 -21.00
CA ASP A 916 -24.41 -16.13 -21.83
C ASP A 916 -25.80 -15.65 -21.37
N GLY A 917 -26.09 -14.39 -21.61
CA GLY A 917 -27.36 -13.78 -21.22
C GLY A 917 -27.55 -12.38 -21.77
N ALA A 918 -28.63 -11.74 -21.36
CA ALA A 918 -28.92 -10.38 -21.76
C ALA A 918 -28.03 -9.33 -21.03
N ASN A 919 -27.39 -9.72 -19.94
CA ASN A 919 -26.54 -8.85 -19.11
C ASN A 919 -25.50 -9.69 -18.35
N TRP A 920 -24.60 -9.01 -17.66
CA TRP A 920 -23.53 -9.67 -16.92
C TRP A 920 -24.03 -10.64 -15.84
N LEU A 921 -25.14 -10.31 -15.15
CA LEU A 921 -25.67 -11.19 -14.09
C LEU A 921 -26.19 -12.52 -14.66
N GLU A 922 -26.82 -12.48 -15.81
CA GLU A 922 -27.38 -13.68 -16.45
C GLU A 922 -26.33 -14.57 -17.08
N ALA A 923 -25.21 -13.94 -17.49
CA ALA A 923 -24.09 -14.65 -18.13
C ALA A 923 -23.13 -15.31 -17.13
N HIS A 924 -23.24 -15.00 -15.82
CA HIS A 924 -22.27 -15.42 -14.79
C HIS A 924 -22.80 -16.56 -13.90
#